data_518f68194b102e4e12576031e98853ad
#
_entry.id   518f68194b102e4e12576031e98853ad
#
_cell.length_a   1.000
_cell.length_b   1.000
_cell.length_c   1.000
_cell.angle_alpha   90.00
_cell.angle_beta   90.00
_cell.angle_gamma   90.00
#
_symmetry.space_group_name_H-M   'P 1'
#
loop_
_entity.id
_entity.type
_entity.pdbx_description
1 polymer ?
#
loop_
_entity_poly.entity_id
_entity_poly.type
_entity_poly.pdbx_seq_one_letter_code
_entity_poly.pdbx_strand_id
1 'polypeptide(L)'
;MKCTILHESRGRMRVHVHAVRMTLHRADVLEAYLNHQDSIHHATVYERTGDVVLTYTGSRKEAIALLAGYKFDHAELDVLVTSNDSRKINREYQDKMFTLVAGHYARKLFLPAPIAAAYTLWRSIAFVWKGIRCLLQRKLEVEVLDALSISASILRSDFNTASSVMFLLNLGSLLEEWTRKKSLDDLARSMALNVDKVWVRAEGGEVLVPLTKVHPGDEIVVRSGNMIPLDGTVLEGEAMVNQAALTGESMPVRKASGATVYAGTVVEEGECVFTAKAEGGANRYDKIVSMIEESEKLKSSTENRALQLADRLVPWCLAGTVATYALTRNVTRAISILMVDFSCALKLSMPLAVLSAMRECGNYHITVKGGKYLEALAKADTIVFDKTGTLTHATPQVVQVVPFSGCEEREVLQLAACLEEHFPHSMANAVVRAARERGISHEEMHSEVEYIVAHGIASRVGGERVVIGSHHFVFEDEHCTVPAGEMDRFNNLDPQYSHLYMAASGQLVGVICIADPLRPEAAHVLRQLRELGISNTVMMTGDSDRTAAAIAKQVGVNQYFAEVLPEDKASFVQKAKAEGHTVVMIGDGINDSPALSAADIGIAINSGAAIAREIADVTIKADSLEELVALKAIANQLQRRVSANYHFVLSFNSTLIVLGAMGILQPATSAMLHNLSTIGISLKSMTNLLQEESVPQLNA
;
A
#
# COMPACT_ATOMS: atom_id res chain seq x y z
N MET A 1 -17.71 -34.30 -3.87
CA MET A 1 -18.19 -34.13 -2.46
C MET A 1 -19.70 -34.34 -2.38
N LYS A 2 -20.24 -35.01 -1.32
CA LYS A 2 -21.70 -35.13 -1.14
C LYS A 2 -22.23 -33.91 -0.39
N CYS A 3 -23.26 -33.27 -0.96
CA CYS A 3 -23.86 -32.05 -0.39
C CYS A 3 -25.36 -31.97 -0.65
N THR A 4 -26.06 -31.25 0.23
CA THR A 4 -27.49 -30.97 0.12
C THR A 4 -27.70 -29.45 0.04
N ILE A 5 -28.46 -28.98 -0.94
CA ILE A 5 -28.84 -27.57 -1.04
C ILE A 5 -29.88 -27.28 0.01
N LEU A 6 -29.58 -26.39 0.96
CA LEU A 6 -30.48 -25.98 2.03
C LEU A 6 -31.36 -24.81 1.61
N HIS A 7 -30.80 -23.86 0.88
CA HIS A 7 -31.49 -22.67 0.40
C HIS A 7 -30.84 -22.16 -0.87
N GLU A 8 -31.65 -21.65 -1.79
CA GLU A 8 -31.19 -21.10 -3.06
C GLU A 8 -31.98 -19.83 -3.39
N SER A 9 -31.26 -18.81 -3.86
CA SER A 9 -31.85 -17.61 -4.46
C SER A 9 -31.04 -17.25 -5.71
N ARG A 10 -31.49 -16.30 -6.52
CA ARG A 10 -30.82 -15.94 -7.77
C ARG A 10 -29.37 -15.51 -7.53
N GLY A 11 -28.41 -16.30 -8.02
CA GLY A 11 -26.97 -16.06 -7.86
C GLY A 11 -26.38 -16.38 -6.49
N ARG A 12 -27.17 -16.94 -5.53
CA ARG A 12 -26.69 -17.32 -4.20
C ARG A 12 -27.24 -18.67 -3.77
N MET A 13 -26.37 -19.52 -3.20
CA MET A 13 -26.72 -20.87 -2.77
C MET A 13 -26.13 -21.15 -1.39
N ARG A 14 -26.92 -21.78 -0.50
CA ARG A 14 -26.46 -22.37 0.76
C ARG A 14 -26.55 -23.87 0.67
N VAL A 15 -25.43 -24.53 0.89
CA VAL A 15 -25.28 -25.99 0.72
C VAL A 15 -24.71 -26.58 2.00
N HIS A 16 -25.30 -27.67 2.48
CA HIS A 16 -24.72 -28.46 3.57
C HIS A 16 -23.83 -29.57 3.03
N VAL A 17 -22.61 -29.64 3.54
CA VAL A 17 -21.60 -30.64 3.14
C VAL A 17 -21.66 -31.82 4.09
N HIS A 18 -21.94 -33.00 3.54
CA HIS A 18 -21.94 -34.26 4.30
C HIS A 18 -20.50 -34.78 4.47
N ALA A 19 -19.71 -34.13 5.30
CA ALA A 19 -18.38 -34.58 5.69
C ALA A 19 -18.45 -35.23 7.06
N VAL A 20 -17.71 -36.31 7.28
CA VAL A 20 -17.64 -37.03 8.58
C VAL A 20 -17.20 -36.12 9.72
N ARG A 21 -16.38 -35.12 9.42
CA ARG A 21 -15.99 -33.99 10.31
C ARG A 21 -15.43 -32.85 9.49
N MET A 22 -16.11 -31.70 9.50
CA MET A 22 -15.56 -30.47 8.96
C MET A 22 -14.59 -29.88 9.99
N THR A 23 -13.28 -30.03 9.76
CA THR A 23 -12.26 -29.36 10.59
C THR A 23 -12.04 -27.93 10.07
N LEU A 24 -11.45 -27.06 10.92
CA LEU A 24 -11.11 -25.69 10.55
C LEU A 24 -10.29 -25.67 9.24
N HIS A 25 -9.23 -26.45 9.18
CA HIS A 25 -8.36 -26.60 8.01
C HIS A 25 -9.14 -27.04 6.75
N ARG A 26 -9.99 -28.06 6.86
CA ARG A 26 -10.83 -28.48 5.71
C ARG A 26 -11.82 -27.41 5.24
N ALA A 27 -12.36 -26.62 6.17
CA ALA A 27 -13.21 -25.50 5.83
C ALA A 27 -12.44 -24.40 5.09
N ASP A 28 -11.23 -24.11 5.54
CA ASP A 28 -10.35 -23.11 4.96
C ASP A 28 -9.88 -23.50 3.55
N VAL A 29 -9.49 -24.76 3.34
CA VAL A 29 -9.09 -25.30 2.04
C VAL A 29 -10.27 -25.27 1.06
N LEU A 30 -11.45 -25.68 1.50
CA LEU A 30 -12.66 -25.63 0.65
C LEU A 30 -13.05 -24.20 0.30
N GLU A 31 -12.97 -23.27 1.23
CA GLU A 31 -13.26 -21.85 0.98
C GLU A 31 -12.26 -21.22 0.01
N ALA A 32 -10.96 -21.47 0.20
CA ALA A 32 -9.92 -21.03 -0.71
C ALA A 32 -10.11 -21.61 -2.13
N TYR A 33 -10.41 -22.90 -2.24
CA TYR A 33 -10.68 -23.55 -3.52
C TYR A 33 -11.85 -22.90 -4.25
N LEU A 34 -12.96 -22.64 -3.55
CA LEU A 34 -14.16 -22.05 -4.15
C LEU A 34 -13.93 -20.60 -4.58
N ASN A 35 -13.26 -19.80 -3.74
CA ASN A 35 -12.95 -18.40 -4.07
C ASN A 35 -11.88 -18.23 -5.18
N HIS A 36 -11.19 -19.30 -5.55
CA HIS A 36 -10.23 -19.31 -6.66
C HIS A 36 -10.86 -19.65 -8.02
N GLN A 37 -12.17 -19.91 -8.05
CA GLN A 37 -12.89 -20.24 -9.29
C GLN A 37 -13.52 -18.99 -9.88
N ASP A 38 -13.26 -18.69 -11.16
CA ASP A 38 -13.77 -17.50 -11.88
C ASP A 38 -15.29 -17.37 -11.87
N SER A 39 -16.02 -18.49 -11.79
CA SER A 39 -17.49 -18.53 -11.74
C SER A 39 -18.09 -18.26 -10.36
N ILE A 40 -17.26 -18.17 -9.30
CA ILE A 40 -17.71 -17.92 -7.92
C ILE A 40 -17.20 -16.56 -7.48
N HIS A 41 -18.14 -15.66 -7.21
CA HIS A 41 -17.83 -14.32 -6.73
C HIS A 41 -17.33 -14.33 -5.27
N HIS A 42 -17.99 -15.11 -4.41
CA HIS A 42 -17.63 -15.22 -3.01
C HIS A 42 -18.21 -16.50 -2.41
N ALA A 43 -17.39 -17.23 -1.65
CA ALA A 43 -17.80 -18.41 -0.90
C ALA A 43 -17.34 -18.28 0.56
N THR A 44 -18.23 -18.68 1.49
CA THR A 44 -17.94 -18.78 2.92
C THR A 44 -18.30 -20.16 3.43
N VAL A 45 -17.37 -20.83 4.11
CA VAL A 45 -17.55 -22.17 4.68
C VAL A 45 -17.67 -22.10 6.20
N TYR A 46 -18.78 -22.58 6.75
CA TYR A 46 -19.05 -22.61 8.18
C TYR A 46 -18.65 -23.97 8.78
N GLU A 47 -17.56 -24.04 9.49
CA GLU A 47 -17.01 -25.30 10.06
C GLU A 47 -17.96 -26.01 11.01
N ARG A 48 -18.67 -25.26 11.86
CA ARG A 48 -19.57 -25.82 12.92
C ARG A 48 -20.79 -26.49 12.35
N THR A 49 -21.34 -25.94 11.30
CA THR A 49 -22.57 -26.45 10.65
C THR A 49 -22.26 -27.30 9.44
N GLY A 50 -21.04 -27.22 8.88
CA GLY A 50 -20.69 -27.84 7.61
C GLY A 50 -21.39 -27.19 6.40
N ASP A 51 -21.90 -25.98 6.56
CA ASP A 51 -22.59 -25.28 5.50
C ASP A 51 -21.63 -24.43 4.69
N VAL A 52 -21.87 -24.36 3.40
CA VAL A 52 -21.19 -23.47 2.44
C VAL A 52 -22.21 -22.49 1.88
N VAL A 53 -21.94 -21.22 2.01
CA VAL A 53 -22.71 -20.15 1.34
C VAL A 53 -21.86 -19.60 0.22
N LEU A 54 -22.36 -19.66 -1.00
CA LEU A 54 -21.65 -19.14 -2.17
C LEU A 54 -22.54 -18.22 -3.00
N THR A 55 -21.91 -17.19 -3.58
CA THR A 55 -22.46 -16.33 -4.62
C THR A 55 -21.73 -16.62 -5.92
N TYR A 56 -22.45 -16.80 -7.03
CA TYR A 56 -21.87 -17.19 -8.31
C TYR A 56 -22.43 -16.33 -9.45
N THR A 57 -21.60 -16.10 -10.46
CA THR A 57 -21.92 -15.29 -11.65
C THR A 57 -22.23 -16.15 -12.88
N GLY A 58 -21.82 -17.41 -12.85
CA GLY A 58 -22.04 -18.41 -13.92
C GLY A 58 -23.35 -19.17 -13.82
N SER A 59 -23.42 -20.31 -14.51
CA SER A 59 -24.61 -21.15 -14.46
C SER A 59 -24.68 -21.94 -13.14
N ARG A 60 -25.92 -22.18 -12.66
CA ARG A 60 -26.19 -23.03 -11.49
C ARG A 60 -25.53 -24.41 -11.59
N LYS A 61 -25.48 -24.97 -12.83
CA LYS A 61 -24.88 -26.29 -13.07
C LYS A 61 -23.37 -26.29 -12.84
N GLU A 62 -22.68 -25.22 -13.18
CA GLU A 62 -21.24 -25.07 -12.94
C GLU A 62 -20.92 -24.97 -11.44
N ALA A 63 -21.66 -24.15 -10.68
CA ALA A 63 -21.46 -24.05 -9.25
C ALA A 63 -21.67 -25.41 -8.53
N ILE A 64 -22.68 -26.18 -8.94
CA ILE A 64 -22.92 -27.54 -8.43
C ILE A 64 -21.81 -28.50 -8.84
N ALA A 65 -21.34 -28.44 -10.08
CA ALA A 65 -20.26 -29.30 -10.59
C ALA A 65 -18.94 -29.06 -9.84
N LEU A 66 -18.59 -27.81 -9.55
CA LEU A 66 -17.42 -27.44 -8.75
C LEU A 66 -17.49 -28.01 -7.32
N LEU A 67 -18.65 -27.90 -6.67
CA LEU A 67 -18.87 -28.50 -5.34
C LEU A 67 -18.80 -30.02 -5.38
N ALA A 68 -19.40 -30.65 -6.39
CA ALA A 68 -19.41 -32.10 -6.55
C ALA A 68 -18.04 -32.68 -6.85
N GLY A 69 -17.24 -31.98 -7.66
CA GLY A 69 -15.90 -32.38 -8.07
C GLY A 69 -14.83 -32.28 -6.97
N TYR A 70 -15.07 -31.49 -5.92
CA TYR A 70 -14.10 -31.28 -4.86
C TYR A 70 -13.85 -32.55 -4.04
N LYS A 71 -12.55 -32.82 -3.75
CA LYS A 71 -12.10 -33.93 -2.89
C LYS A 71 -11.20 -33.35 -1.80
N PHE A 72 -11.40 -33.78 -0.54
CA PHE A 72 -10.65 -33.29 0.64
C PHE A 72 -9.18 -33.78 0.73
N ASP A 73 -8.77 -34.73 -0.09
CA ASP A 73 -7.47 -35.39 0.02
C ASP A 73 -6.43 -34.94 -1.04
N HIS A 74 -6.61 -33.75 -1.63
CA HIS A 74 -5.63 -33.20 -2.56
C HIS A 74 -4.57 -32.37 -1.81
N ALA A 75 -3.35 -32.90 -1.68
CA ALA A 75 -2.20 -32.23 -1.08
C ALA A 75 -1.81 -30.92 -1.82
N GLU A 76 -2.14 -30.81 -3.12
CA GLU A 76 -1.91 -29.60 -3.91
C GLU A 76 -2.76 -28.39 -3.45
N LEU A 77 -3.87 -28.63 -2.75
CA LEU A 77 -4.76 -27.59 -2.26
C LEU A 77 -4.33 -27.03 -0.89
N ASP A 78 -3.52 -27.77 -0.14
CA ASP A 78 -2.98 -27.30 1.13
C ASP A 78 -2.02 -26.10 0.96
N VAL A 79 -1.42 -25.97 -0.24
CA VAL A 79 -0.55 -24.83 -0.61
C VAL A 79 -1.35 -23.55 -0.85
N LEU A 80 -2.65 -23.65 -1.17
CA LEU A 80 -3.54 -22.48 -1.36
C LEU A 80 -3.99 -21.84 -0.05
N VAL A 81 -3.82 -22.56 1.06
CA VAL A 81 -4.20 -22.08 2.39
C VAL A 81 -2.95 -21.57 3.12
N THR A 82 -2.61 -20.30 2.85
CA THR A 82 -1.92 -19.53 3.89
C THR A 82 -2.80 -19.60 5.14
N SER A 83 -2.23 -20.08 6.25
CA SER A 83 -2.90 -20.35 7.53
C SER A 83 -4.00 -19.30 7.81
N ASN A 84 -5.24 -19.74 7.95
CA ASN A 84 -6.39 -18.85 8.16
C ASN A 84 -6.41 -18.39 9.62
N ASP A 85 -5.42 -17.58 10.00
CA ASP A 85 -5.24 -17.08 11.36
C ASP A 85 -6.44 -16.27 11.86
N SER A 86 -7.20 -15.64 10.96
CA SER A 86 -8.40 -14.86 11.33
C SER A 86 -9.50 -15.71 11.97
N ARG A 87 -9.76 -16.91 11.47
CA ARG A 87 -10.74 -17.82 12.10
C ARG A 87 -10.22 -18.32 13.43
N LYS A 88 -8.94 -18.65 13.50
CA LYS A 88 -8.27 -19.08 14.73
C LYS A 88 -8.30 -17.95 15.77
N ILE A 89 -7.96 -16.72 15.38
CA ILE A 89 -8.05 -15.53 16.21
C ILE A 89 -9.49 -15.33 16.71
N ASN A 90 -10.47 -15.31 15.81
CA ASN A 90 -11.88 -15.11 16.19
C ASN A 90 -12.35 -16.18 17.20
N ARG A 91 -11.99 -17.45 17.00
CA ARG A 91 -12.36 -18.54 17.90
C ARG A 91 -11.70 -18.40 19.27
N GLU A 92 -10.40 -18.14 19.31
CA GLU A 92 -9.66 -17.94 20.55
C GLU A 92 -10.28 -16.83 21.40
N TYR A 93 -10.60 -15.68 20.77
CA TYR A 93 -11.19 -14.56 21.50
C TYR A 93 -12.67 -14.77 21.84
N GLN A 94 -13.45 -15.48 21.02
CA GLN A 94 -14.81 -15.88 21.38
C GLN A 94 -14.82 -16.79 22.60
N ASP A 95 -13.91 -17.78 22.68
CA ASP A 95 -13.79 -18.67 23.80
C ASP A 95 -13.34 -17.94 25.09
N LYS A 96 -12.38 -17.01 24.98
CA LYS A 96 -11.95 -16.14 26.09
C LYS A 96 -13.09 -15.25 26.55
N MET A 97 -13.84 -14.64 25.64
CA MET A 97 -14.98 -13.77 25.94
C MET A 97 -16.13 -14.53 26.60
N PHE A 98 -16.46 -15.70 26.07
CA PHE A 98 -17.46 -16.60 26.67
C PHE A 98 -17.05 -16.99 28.08
N THR A 99 -15.80 -17.40 28.30
CA THR A 99 -15.27 -17.80 29.60
C THR A 99 -15.31 -16.61 30.59
N LEU A 100 -14.98 -15.40 30.15
CA LEU A 100 -15.02 -14.18 30.97
C LEU A 100 -16.46 -13.86 31.41
N VAL A 101 -17.39 -13.83 30.44
CA VAL A 101 -18.81 -13.51 30.68
C VAL A 101 -19.48 -14.59 31.53
N ALA A 102 -19.40 -15.86 31.08
CA ALA A 102 -19.99 -16.98 31.83
C ALA A 102 -19.42 -17.09 33.24
N GLY A 103 -18.10 -16.92 33.39
CA GLY A 103 -17.45 -16.92 34.70
C GLY A 103 -17.88 -15.75 35.60
N HIS A 104 -18.15 -14.56 35.06
CA HIS A 104 -18.67 -13.43 35.85
C HIS A 104 -20.08 -13.70 36.37
N TYR A 105 -21.00 -14.13 35.49
CA TYR A 105 -22.38 -14.40 35.90
C TYR A 105 -22.50 -15.66 36.75
N ALA A 106 -21.74 -16.71 36.48
CA ALA A 106 -21.70 -17.92 37.33
C ALA A 106 -21.27 -17.60 38.77
N ARG A 107 -20.22 -16.78 38.91
CA ARG A 107 -19.79 -16.33 40.25
C ARG A 107 -20.86 -15.51 40.97
N LYS A 108 -21.54 -14.61 40.24
CA LYS A 108 -22.61 -13.75 40.80
C LYS A 108 -23.82 -14.56 41.27
N LEU A 109 -24.12 -15.69 40.58
CA LEU A 109 -25.29 -16.53 40.85
C LEU A 109 -25.02 -17.65 41.90
N PHE A 110 -23.82 -18.23 41.85
CA PHE A 110 -23.53 -19.47 42.61
C PHE A 110 -22.56 -19.30 43.77
N LEU A 111 -21.77 -18.18 43.83
CA LEU A 111 -20.86 -18.00 44.96
C LEU A 111 -21.52 -17.35 46.16
N PRO A 112 -21.38 -17.88 47.38
CA PRO A 112 -21.78 -17.18 48.63
C PRO A 112 -21.08 -15.82 48.74
N ALA A 113 -21.77 -14.84 49.29
CA ALA A 113 -21.27 -13.44 49.38
C ALA A 113 -19.87 -13.32 50.03
N PRO A 114 -19.49 -14.04 51.09
CA PRO A 114 -18.14 -13.95 51.67
C PRO A 114 -17.04 -14.42 50.74
N ILE A 115 -17.30 -15.51 49.98
CA ILE A 115 -16.34 -16.08 49.04
C ILE A 115 -16.20 -15.16 47.82
N ALA A 116 -17.32 -14.60 47.35
CA ALA A 116 -17.32 -13.63 46.24
C ALA A 116 -16.55 -12.35 46.62
N ALA A 117 -16.68 -11.86 47.85
CA ALA A 117 -15.92 -10.74 48.39
C ALA A 117 -14.42 -11.03 48.46
N ALA A 118 -14.03 -12.17 48.99
CA ALA A 118 -12.62 -12.61 49.08
C ALA A 118 -12.00 -12.74 47.67
N TYR A 119 -12.72 -13.30 46.72
CA TYR A 119 -12.29 -13.42 45.30
C TYR A 119 -12.13 -12.03 44.65
N THR A 120 -13.06 -11.12 44.90
CA THR A 120 -13.00 -9.74 44.38
C THR A 120 -11.80 -8.99 44.94
N LEU A 121 -11.52 -9.12 46.24
CA LEU A 121 -10.33 -8.59 46.90
C LEU A 121 -9.05 -9.14 46.27
N TRP A 122 -8.97 -10.45 46.10
CA TRP A 122 -7.80 -11.08 45.47
C TRP A 122 -7.55 -10.56 44.06
N ARG A 123 -8.59 -10.47 43.23
CA ARG A 123 -8.46 -9.95 41.87
C ARG A 123 -8.12 -8.49 41.78
N SER A 124 -8.56 -7.66 42.74
CA SER A 124 -8.30 -6.22 42.75
C SER A 124 -6.81 -5.91 42.93
N ILE A 125 -6.04 -6.79 43.57
CA ILE A 125 -4.59 -6.60 43.79
C ILE A 125 -3.86 -6.28 42.50
N ALA A 126 -4.18 -6.97 41.39
CA ALA A 126 -3.53 -6.77 40.10
C ALA A 126 -3.79 -5.38 39.53
N PHE A 127 -5.02 -4.86 39.68
CA PHE A 127 -5.40 -3.53 39.20
C PHE A 127 -4.78 -2.43 40.08
N VAL A 128 -4.86 -2.58 41.39
CA VAL A 128 -4.27 -1.63 42.34
C VAL A 128 -2.76 -1.56 42.15
N TRP A 129 -2.10 -2.72 41.97
CA TRP A 129 -0.65 -2.76 41.73
C TRP A 129 -0.25 -2.04 40.42
N LYS A 130 -1.04 -2.18 39.33
CA LYS A 130 -0.81 -1.42 38.09
C LYS A 130 -0.87 0.08 38.33
N GLY A 131 -1.88 0.55 39.02
CA GLY A 131 -2.01 1.99 39.37
C GLY A 131 -0.87 2.49 40.26
N ILE A 132 -0.46 1.71 41.27
CA ILE A 132 0.69 2.08 42.14
C ILE A 132 1.98 2.15 41.31
N ARG A 133 2.21 1.17 40.44
CA ARG A 133 3.39 1.15 39.53
C ARG A 133 3.43 2.39 38.64
N CYS A 134 2.29 2.80 38.08
CA CYS A 134 2.14 4.01 37.29
C CYS A 134 2.52 5.27 38.07
N LEU A 135 2.03 5.38 39.33
CA LEU A 135 2.37 6.49 40.23
C LEU A 135 3.87 6.51 40.60
N LEU A 136 4.46 5.34 40.86
CA LEU A 136 5.90 5.21 41.12
C LEU A 136 6.76 5.67 39.96
N GLN A 137 6.26 5.51 38.72
CA GLN A 137 6.88 6.03 37.51
C GLN A 137 6.62 7.53 37.26
N ARG A 138 5.94 8.21 38.20
CA ARG A 138 5.52 9.61 38.09
C ARG A 138 4.62 9.91 36.90
N LYS A 139 3.83 8.92 36.46
CA LYS A 139 2.86 9.05 35.40
C LYS A 139 1.45 9.04 35.94
N LEU A 140 0.59 9.91 35.40
CA LEU A 140 -0.83 9.96 35.73
C LEU A 140 -1.60 9.48 34.48
N GLU A 141 -1.77 8.16 34.38
CA GLU A 141 -2.47 7.49 33.30
C GLU A 141 -3.78 6.87 33.84
N VAL A 142 -4.56 6.27 32.94
CA VAL A 142 -5.90 5.71 33.26
C VAL A 142 -5.84 4.64 34.34
N GLU A 143 -4.76 3.87 34.43
CA GLU A 143 -4.52 2.84 35.43
C GLU A 143 -4.62 3.36 36.85
N VAL A 144 -4.35 4.66 37.06
CA VAL A 144 -4.51 5.32 38.37
C VAL A 144 -5.99 5.54 38.69
N LEU A 145 -6.79 5.94 37.67
CA LEU A 145 -8.25 6.11 37.84
C LEU A 145 -8.92 4.77 38.16
N ASP A 146 -8.56 3.71 37.44
CA ASP A 146 -9.07 2.37 37.66
C ASP A 146 -8.74 1.84 39.06
N ALA A 147 -7.48 1.97 39.47
CA ALA A 147 -7.03 1.56 40.79
C ALA A 147 -7.77 2.32 41.92
N LEU A 148 -7.95 3.64 41.76
CA LEU A 148 -8.67 4.46 42.76
C LEU A 148 -10.15 4.09 42.83
N SER A 149 -10.79 3.86 41.68
CA SER A 149 -12.21 3.52 41.65
C SER A 149 -12.51 2.17 42.29
N ILE A 150 -11.68 1.15 41.94
CA ILE A 150 -11.78 -0.19 42.52
C ILE A 150 -11.49 -0.13 44.04
N SER A 151 -10.43 0.58 44.46
CA SER A 151 -10.06 0.71 45.87
C SER A 151 -11.16 1.42 46.66
N ALA A 152 -11.73 2.50 46.13
CA ALA A 152 -12.81 3.24 46.79
C ALA A 152 -14.10 2.38 46.92
N SER A 153 -14.43 1.56 45.94
CA SER A 153 -15.56 0.65 45.99
C SER A 153 -15.35 -0.45 47.06
N ILE A 154 -14.14 -1.00 47.17
CA ILE A 154 -13.77 -2.00 48.17
C ILE A 154 -13.82 -1.42 49.59
N LEU A 155 -13.27 -0.22 49.82
CA LEU A 155 -13.30 0.45 51.10
C LEU A 155 -14.71 0.69 51.59
N ARG A 156 -15.69 0.82 50.68
CA ARG A 156 -17.12 0.93 51.01
C ARG A 156 -17.81 -0.41 51.18
N SER A 157 -17.09 -1.52 51.09
CA SER A 157 -17.64 -2.87 51.07
C SER A 157 -18.62 -3.13 49.92
N ASP A 158 -18.54 -2.34 48.84
CA ASP A 158 -19.32 -2.52 47.63
C ASP A 158 -18.55 -3.42 46.63
N PHE A 159 -18.46 -4.69 46.96
CA PHE A 159 -17.76 -5.69 46.16
C PHE A 159 -18.44 -5.94 44.82
N ASN A 160 -19.76 -5.69 44.71
CA ASN A 160 -20.49 -5.85 43.46
C ASN A 160 -20.07 -4.83 42.41
N THR A 161 -19.97 -3.54 42.82
CA THR A 161 -19.47 -2.49 41.93
C THR A 161 -18.02 -2.75 41.56
N ALA A 162 -17.14 -3.06 42.54
CA ALA A 162 -15.73 -3.39 42.23
C ALA A 162 -15.58 -4.55 41.25
N SER A 163 -16.35 -5.64 41.46
CA SER A 163 -16.34 -6.80 40.55
C SER A 163 -16.86 -6.46 39.14
N SER A 164 -17.92 -5.64 39.06
CA SER A 164 -18.48 -5.24 37.75
C SER A 164 -17.53 -4.34 36.99
N VAL A 165 -16.87 -3.39 37.67
CA VAL A 165 -15.84 -2.52 37.07
C VAL A 165 -14.68 -3.35 36.53
N MET A 166 -14.09 -4.24 37.34
CA MET A 166 -13.01 -5.13 36.90
C MET A 166 -13.43 -6.05 35.74
N PHE A 167 -14.69 -6.51 35.72
CA PHE A 167 -15.23 -7.29 34.60
C PHE A 167 -15.29 -6.46 33.33
N LEU A 168 -15.82 -5.22 33.40
CA LEU A 168 -15.92 -4.33 32.23
C LEU A 168 -14.55 -3.91 31.68
N LEU A 169 -13.59 -3.64 32.57
CA LEU A 169 -12.21 -3.33 32.18
C LEU A 169 -11.55 -4.51 31.44
N ASN A 170 -11.69 -5.74 32.00
CA ASN A 170 -11.15 -6.93 31.31
C ASN A 170 -11.85 -7.23 29.99
N LEU A 171 -13.19 -7.00 29.91
CA LEU A 171 -13.92 -7.17 28.67
C LEU A 171 -13.48 -6.15 27.62
N GLY A 172 -13.31 -4.90 28.03
CA GLY A 172 -12.77 -3.83 27.19
C GLY A 172 -11.39 -4.19 26.63
N SER A 173 -10.45 -4.57 27.50
CA SER A 173 -9.09 -4.96 27.09
C SER A 173 -9.08 -6.16 26.14
N LEU A 174 -9.95 -7.15 26.38
CA LEU A 174 -10.06 -8.35 25.52
C LEU A 174 -10.61 -7.99 24.13
N LEU A 175 -11.61 -7.11 24.06
CA LEU A 175 -12.17 -6.64 22.80
C LEU A 175 -11.18 -5.75 22.03
N GLU A 176 -10.42 -4.94 22.74
CA GLU A 176 -9.34 -4.14 22.17
C GLU A 176 -8.28 -5.02 21.52
N GLU A 177 -7.77 -6.00 22.25
CA GLU A 177 -6.76 -6.93 21.75
C GLU A 177 -7.27 -7.75 20.55
N TRP A 178 -8.50 -8.24 20.60
CA TRP A 178 -9.15 -8.93 19.48
C TRP A 178 -9.25 -8.05 18.25
N THR A 179 -9.75 -6.82 18.41
CA THR A 179 -9.97 -5.88 17.32
C THR A 179 -8.64 -5.51 16.65
N ARG A 180 -7.59 -5.27 17.44
CA ARG A 180 -6.24 -4.99 16.95
C ARG A 180 -5.68 -6.16 16.14
N LYS A 181 -5.70 -7.38 16.70
CA LYS A 181 -5.18 -8.57 16.01
C LYS A 181 -5.96 -8.87 14.74
N LYS A 182 -7.27 -8.71 14.75
CA LYS A 182 -8.10 -8.91 13.56
C LYS A 182 -7.77 -7.90 12.46
N SER A 183 -7.65 -6.61 12.80
CA SER A 183 -7.28 -5.58 11.83
C SER A 183 -5.91 -5.81 11.21
N LEU A 184 -4.93 -6.24 12.01
CA LEU A 184 -3.59 -6.58 11.53
C LEU A 184 -3.62 -7.78 10.56
N ASP A 185 -4.37 -8.82 10.89
CA ASP A 185 -4.54 -10.00 10.04
C ASP A 185 -5.28 -9.65 8.71
N ASP A 186 -6.36 -8.86 8.77
CA ASP A 186 -7.08 -8.39 7.59
C ASP A 186 -6.17 -7.53 6.68
N LEU A 187 -5.33 -6.66 7.25
CA LEU A 187 -4.36 -5.86 6.52
C LEU A 187 -3.27 -6.75 5.88
N ALA A 188 -2.69 -7.68 6.64
CA ALA A 188 -1.68 -8.59 6.15
C ALA A 188 -2.18 -9.42 4.96
N ARG A 189 -3.45 -9.86 4.98
CA ARG A 189 -4.08 -10.55 3.84
C ARG A 189 -4.23 -9.66 2.63
N SER A 190 -4.75 -8.45 2.81
CA SER A 190 -4.89 -7.49 1.71
C SER A 190 -3.55 -7.23 1.01
N MET A 191 -2.46 -7.14 1.78
CA MET A 191 -1.10 -6.97 1.24
C MET A 191 -0.52 -8.26 0.64
N ALA A 192 -0.91 -9.46 1.11
CA ALA A 192 -0.42 -10.75 0.65
C ALA A 192 -1.00 -11.21 -0.70
N LEU A 193 -2.15 -10.67 -1.12
CA LEU A 193 -2.80 -11.01 -2.39
C LEU A 193 -2.01 -10.58 -3.64
N ASN A 194 -1.01 -9.71 -3.48
CA ASN A 194 -0.12 -9.28 -4.56
C ASN A 194 1.07 -10.25 -4.69
N VAL A 195 0.91 -11.31 -5.48
CA VAL A 195 1.95 -12.31 -5.72
C VAL A 195 2.99 -11.77 -6.68
N ASP A 196 4.23 -11.57 -6.22
CA ASP A 196 5.37 -11.29 -7.10
C ASP A 196 5.74 -12.56 -7.85
N LYS A 197 6.01 -12.40 -9.15
CA LYS A 197 6.48 -13.48 -10.03
C LYS A 197 7.96 -13.31 -10.26
N VAL A 198 8.68 -14.41 -10.42
CA VAL A 198 10.12 -14.45 -10.65
C VAL A 198 10.42 -15.31 -11.85
N TRP A 199 11.48 -14.97 -12.60
CA TRP A 199 11.96 -15.78 -13.70
C TRP A 199 12.80 -16.94 -13.13
N VAL A 200 12.39 -18.16 -13.41
CA VAL A 200 13.11 -19.38 -13.06
C VAL A 200 13.63 -20.02 -14.33
N ARG A 201 14.92 -20.35 -14.35
CA ARG A 201 15.55 -21.07 -15.46
C ARG A 201 15.17 -22.56 -15.38
N ALA A 202 14.67 -23.12 -16.48
CA ALA A 202 14.30 -24.53 -16.64
C ALA A 202 14.94 -25.11 -17.91
N GLU A 203 14.92 -26.45 -18.06
CA GLU A 203 15.39 -27.15 -19.27
C GLU A 203 14.53 -26.74 -20.49
N GLY A 204 14.91 -25.69 -21.18
CA GLY A 204 14.21 -25.19 -22.38
C GLY A 204 13.88 -23.71 -22.37
N GLY A 205 14.31 -22.96 -21.33
CA GLY A 205 14.16 -21.51 -21.27
C GLY A 205 13.78 -21.00 -19.90
N GLU A 206 13.40 -19.73 -19.85
CA GLU A 206 12.99 -19.06 -18.62
C GLU A 206 11.46 -19.10 -18.50
N VAL A 207 10.97 -19.41 -17.30
CA VAL A 207 9.55 -19.50 -16.98
C VAL A 207 9.22 -18.52 -15.85
N LEU A 208 8.18 -17.73 -16.03
CA LEU A 208 7.70 -16.80 -15.01
C LEU A 208 6.83 -17.55 -13.99
N VAL A 209 7.36 -17.73 -12.77
CA VAL A 209 6.74 -18.54 -11.72
C VAL A 209 6.37 -17.64 -10.53
N PRO A 210 5.21 -17.83 -9.87
CA PRO A 210 4.93 -17.17 -8.60
C PRO A 210 6.01 -17.46 -7.56
N LEU A 211 6.46 -16.43 -6.82
CA LEU A 211 7.52 -16.58 -5.81
C LEU A 211 7.20 -17.68 -4.78
N THR A 212 5.92 -17.90 -4.48
CA THR A 212 5.44 -18.94 -3.56
C THR A 212 5.67 -20.39 -4.05
N LYS A 213 5.99 -20.56 -5.34
CA LYS A 213 6.26 -21.88 -5.96
C LYS A 213 7.76 -22.10 -6.21
N VAL A 214 8.61 -21.22 -5.73
CA VAL A 214 10.06 -21.38 -5.81
C VAL A 214 10.55 -22.26 -4.69
N HIS A 215 11.34 -23.27 -5.02
CA HIS A 215 11.94 -24.22 -4.10
C HIS A 215 13.45 -23.94 -3.91
N PRO A 216 14.04 -24.36 -2.78
CA PRO A 216 15.48 -24.30 -2.61
C PRO A 216 16.18 -25.12 -3.70
N GLY A 217 17.14 -24.49 -4.37
CA GLY A 217 17.86 -25.07 -5.50
C GLY A 217 17.39 -24.59 -6.86
N ASP A 218 16.24 -23.90 -6.96
CA ASP A 218 15.81 -23.29 -8.22
C ASP A 218 16.75 -22.16 -8.65
N GLU A 219 16.98 -22.03 -9.95
CA GLU A 219 17.81 -21.00 -10.56
C GLU A 219 16.95 -19.81 -10.95
N ILE A 220 17.16 -18.68 -10.24
CA ILE A 220 16.41 -17.44 -10.44
C ILE A 220 17.23 -16.47 -11.26
N VAL A 221 16.62 -15.89 -12.29
CA VAL A 221 17.21 -14.86 -13.15
C VAL A 221 16.73 -13.48 -12.71
N VAL A 222 17.66 -12.58 -12.42
CA VAL A 222 17.36 -11.19 -12.04
C VAL A 222 18.16 -10.24 -12.91
N ARG A 223 17.46 -9.29 -13.52
CA ARG A 223 17.99 -8.28 -14.43
C ARG A 223 18.01 -6.91 -13.79
N SER A 224 18.75 -5.99 -14.41
CA SER A 224 18.80 -4.59 -14.02
C SER A 224 17.40 -4.00 -13.73
N GLY A 225 17.29 -3.21 -12.66
CA GLY A 225 16.04 -2.63 -12.17
C GLY A 225 15.18 -3.56 -11.31
N ASN A 226 15.50 -4.87 -11.21
CA ASN A 226 14.71 -5.82 -10.43
C ASN A 226 15.31 -6.11 -9.06
N MET A 227 14.42 -6.40 -8.12
CA MET A 227 14.79 -6.79 -6.76
C MET A 227 15.11 -8.29 -6.70
N ILE A 228 16.14 -8.65 -5.94
CA ILE A 228 16.48 -10.03 -5.62
C ILE A 228 15.41 -10.56 -4.65
N PRO A 229 14.63 -11.57 -5.05
CA PRO A 229 13.45 -11.98 -4.30
C PRO A 229 13.75 -12.88 -3.10
N LEU A 230 14.87 -13.60 -3.13
CA LEU A 230 15.29 -14.59 -2.12
C LEU A 230 16.80 -14.55 -1.92
N ASP A 231 17.26 -14.96 -0.75
CA ASP A 231 18.67 -15.17 -0.50
C ASP A 231 19.21 -16.29 -1.38
N GLY A 232 20.41 -16.10 -1.92
CA GLY A 232 20.98 -17.08 -2.82
C GLY A 232 22.49 -16.91 -3.05
N THR A 233 23.03 -17.76 -3.94
CA THR A 233 24.41 -17.69 -4.41
C THR A 233 24.41 -17.57 -5.93
N VAL A 234 25.10 -16.56 -6.44
CA VAL A 234 25.23 -16.33 -7.89
C VAL A 234 25.93 -17.50 -8.55
N LEU A 235 25.30 -18.06 -9.58
CA LEU A 235 25.85 -19.12 -10.43
C LEU A 235 26.57 -18.52 -11.63
N GLU A 236 25.88 -17.64 -12.36
CA GLU A 236 26.33 -17.04 -13.60
C GLU A 236 25.99 -15.56 -13.67
N GLY A 237 26.71 -14.84 -14.52
CA GLY A 237 26.50 -13.41 -14.72
C GLY A 237 27.24 -12.54 -13.72
N GLU A 238 27.10 -11.24 -13.93
CA GLU A 238 27.69 -10.21 -13.10
C GLU A 238 26.71 -9.05 -12.98
N ALA A 239 26.53 -8.56 -11.75
CA ALA A 239 25.58 -7.50 -11.47
C ALA A 239 26.13 -6.53 -10.41
N MET A 240 25.82 -5.24 -10.59
CA MET A 240 25.97 -4.23 -9.54
C MET A 240 24.72 -4.21 -8.69
N VAL A 241 24.83 -4.57 -7.42
CA VAL A 241 23.71 -4.76 -6.51
C VAL A 241 23.72 -3.69 -5.42
N ASN A 242 22.66 -2.89 -5.38
CA ASN A 242 22.43 -1.93 -4.31
C ASN A 242 21.95 -2.67 -3.04
N GLN A 243 22.72 -2.53 -1.98
CA GLN A 243 22.47 -3.14 -0.67
C GLN A 243 22.13 -2.10 0.40
N ALA A 244 21.84 -0.85 0.03
CA ALA A 244 21.59 0.26 0.95
C ALA A 244 20.47 -0.06 1.97
N ALA A 245 19.47 -0.83 1.56
CA ALA A 245 18.37 -1.29 2.43
C ALA A 245 18.84 -2.20 3.58
N LEU A 246 19.99 -2.89 3.42
CA LEU A 246 20.54 -3.81 4.42
C LEU A 246 21.72 -3.22 5.19
N THR A 247 22.61 -2.51 4.48
CA THR A 247 23.89 -2.02 5.04
C THR A 247 23.88 -0.54 5.37
N GLY A 248 22.93 0.22 4.81
CA GLY A 248 22.93 1.70 4.87
C GLY A 248 23.91 2.38 3.94
N GLU A 249 24.72 1.62 3.19
CA GLU A 249 25.70 2.14 2.23
C GLU A 249 25.07 2.29 0.85
N SER A 250 25.13 3.49 0.27
CA SER A 250 24.50 3.82 -1.01
C SER A 250 25.29 3.39 -2.25
N MET A 251 26.53 2.92 -2.10
CA MET A 251 27.32 2.45 -3.25
C MET A 251 26.96 1.00 -3.61
N PRO A 252 26.64 0.71 -4.90
CA PRO A 252 26.35 -0.64 -5.34
C PRO A 252 27.57 -1.56 -5.24
N VAL A 253 27.34 -2.80 -4.86
CA VAL A 253 28.39 -3.82 -4.69
C VAL A 253 28.38 -4.78 -5.88
N ARG A 254 29.53 -4.98 -6.50
CA ARG A 254 29.70 -5.97 -7.58
C ARG A 254 29.48 -7.38 -7.06
N LYS A 255 28.57 -8.14 -7.68
CA LYS A 255 28.29 -9.54 -7.42
C LYS A 255 28.59 -10.36 -8.66
N ALA A 256 29.51 -11.32 -8.54
CA ALA A 256 29.89 -12.26 -9.57
C ALA A 256 29.65 -13.69 -9.11
N SER A 257 29.89 -14.68 -9.98
CA SER A 257 29.73 -16.10 -9.66
C SER A 257 30.37 -16.48 -8.32
N GLY A 258 29.64 -17.21 -7.47
CA GLY A 258 30.01 -17.59 -6.10
C GLY A 258 29.69 -16.53 -5.03
N ALA A 259 29.30 -15.30 -5.41
CA ALA A 259 28.94 -14.27 -4.44
C ALA A 259 27.55 -14.55 -3.84
N THR A 260 27.37 -14.20 -2.56
CA THR A 260 26.05 -14.26 -1.93
C THR A 260 25.25 -13.00 -2.26
N VAL A 261 23.99 -13.21 -2.62
CA VAL A 261 22.97 -12.18 -2.84
C VAL A 261 21.88 -12.29 -1.78
N TYR A 262 21.32 -11.16 -1.41
CA TYR A 262 20.34 -11.06 -0.32
C TYR A 262 18.98 -10.59 -0.80
N ALA A 263 17.92 -11.19 -0.30
CA ALA A 263 16.55 -10.77 -0.56
C ALA A 263 16.32 -9.30 -0.18
N GLY A 264 15.64 -8.57 -1.06
CA GLY A 264 15.34 -7.16 -0.85
C GLY A 264 16.41 -6.20 -1.37
N THR A 265 17.53 -6.69 -1.88
CA THR A 265 18.53 -5.89 -2.59
C THR A 265 18.18 -5.76 -4.07
N VAL A 266 18.67 -4.74 -4.75
CA VAL A 266 18.27 -4.42 -6.13
C VAL A 266 19.47 -4.46 -7.06
N VAL A 267 19.29 -5.08 -8.22
CA VAL A 267 20.26 -5.06 -9.31
C VAL A 267 20.16 -3.72 -10.03
N GLU A 268 21.16 -2.85 -9.92
CA GLU A 268 21.23 -1.58 -10.64
C GLU A 268 21.68 -1.78 -12.08
N GLU A 269 22.75 -2.54 -12.28
CA GLU A 269 23.29 -2.82 -13.61
C GLU A 269 23.65 -4.30 -13.76
N GLY A 270 23.53 -4.83 -14.96
CA GLY A 270 23.85 -6.22 -15.31
C GLY A 270 22.70 -7.20 -15.10
N GLU A 271 23.05 -8.47 -15.17
CA GLU A 271 22.16 -9.61 -14.97
C GLU A 271 22.89 -10.69 -14.17
N CYS A 272 22.19 -11.33 -13.25
CA CYS A 272 22.73 -12.49 -12.55
C CYS A 272 21.69 -13.62 -12.42
N VAL A 273 22.20 -14.84 -12.50
CA VAL A 273 21.44 -16.05 -12.20
C VAL A 273 21.96 -16.59 -10.88
N PHE A 274 21.08 -16.82 -9.92
CA PHE A 274 21.47 -17.32 -8.61
C PHE A 274 20.58 -18.49 -8.17
N THR A 275 21.15 -19.38 -7.34
CA THR A 275 20.41 -20.48 -6.74
C THR A 275 19.72 -20.02 -5.47
N ALA A 276 18.41 -20.24 -5.36
CA ALA A 276 17.63 -19.93 -4.15
C ALA A 276 18.04 -20.82 -2.97
N LYS A 277 18.26 -20.22 -1.79
CA LYS A 277 18.59 -20.94 -0.54
C LYS A 277 17.37 -21.23 0.32
N ALA A 278 16.25 -20.53 0.14
CA ALA A 278 15.04 -20.66 0.93
C ALA A 278 13.81 -20.89 0.05
N GLU A 279 12.77 -21.46 0.63
CA GLU A 279 11.47 -21.57 -0.02
C GLU A 279 10.82 -20.18 -0.20
N GLY A 280 10.29 -19.92 -1.40
CA GLY A 280 9.55 -18.70 -1.67
C GLY A 280 8.19 -18.75 -0.97
N GLY A 281 7.98 -17.94 0.07
CA GLY A 281 6.69 -17.82 0.73
C GLY A 281 6.71 -17.87 2.25
N ALA A 282 7.59 -18.65 2.87
CA ALA A 282 7.65 -18.78 4.33
C ALA A 282 8.00 -17.47 5.06
N ASN A 283 8.83 -16.62 4.47
CA ASN A 283 9.29 -15.36 5.07
C ASN A 283 8.45 -14.13 4.68
N ARG A 284 7.49 -14.27 3.76
CA ARG A 284 6.76 -13.10 3.24
C ARG A 284 5.70 -12.60 4.20
N TYR A 285 4.95 -13.51 4.83
CA TYR A 285 3.97 -13.15 5.85
C TYR A 285 4.64 -12.47 7.05
N ASP A 286 5.75 -13.03 7.52
CA ASP A 286 6.54 -12.44 8.61
C ASP A 286 7.12 -11.07 8.24
N LYS A 287 7.57 -10.90 6.99
CA LYS A 287 8.03 -9.60 6.49
C LYS A 287 6.88 -8.58 6.39
N ILE A 288 5.70 -8.99 5.95
CA ILE A 288 4.51 -8.13 5.94
C ILE A 288 4.11 -7.77 7.36
N VAL A 289 4.08 -8.72 8.28
CA VAL A 289 3.78 -8.47 9.69
C VAL A 289 4.81 -7.53 10.31
N SER A 290 6.10 -7.72 10.04
CA SER A 290 7.14 -6.80 10.53
C SER A 290 7.02 -5.39 9.93
N MET A 291 6.69 -5.26 8.64
CA MET A 291 6.40 -3.96 8.00
C MET A 291 5.19 -3.27 8.64
N ILE A 292 4.15 -4.03 8.99
CA ILE A 292 2.97 -3.50 9.69
C ILE A 292 3.34 -3.06 11.11
N GLU A 293 4.14 -3.84 11.83
CA GLU A 293 4.65 -3.48 13.17
C GLU A 293 5.56 -2.24 13.12
N GLU A 294 6.37 -2.10 12.09
CA GLU A 294 7.15 -0.88 11.84
C GLU A 294 6.25 0.30 11.49
N SER A 295 5.23 0.07 10.68
CA SER A 295 4.20 1.08 10.37
C SER A 295 3.46 1.57 11.63
N GLU A 296 3.18 0.69 12.60
CA GLU A 296 2.63 1.11 13.91
C GLU A 296 3.59 2.03 14.68
N LYS A 297 4.90 1.92 14.49
CA LYS A 297 5.89 2.85 15.09
C LYS A 297 5.87 4.22 14.42
N LEU A 298 5.47 4.30 13.14
CA LEU A 298 5.31 5.53 12.36
C LEU A 298 3.94 6.19 12.62
N LYS A 299 3.59 6.40 13.91
CA LYS A 299 2.33 7.01 14.32
C LYS A 299 2.17 8.41 13.75
N SER A 300 0.95 8.74 13.37
CA SER A 300 0.61 10.08 12.89
C SER A 300 0.76 11.13 13.99
N SER A 301 1.04 12.37 13.60
CA SER A 301 1.15 13.49 14.55
C SER A 301 -0.19 13.79 15.22
N THR A 302 -1.29 13.60 14.51
CA THR A 302 -2.66 13.80 15.01
C THR A 302 -3.03 12.74 16.04
N GLU A 303 -2.67 11.47 15.78
CA GLU A 303 -2.84 10.38 16.73
C GLU A 303 -2.07 10.66 18.04
N ASN A 304 -0.79 11.00 17.92
CA ASN A 304 0.03 11.31 19.09
C ASN A 304 -0.51 12.52 19.89
N ARG A 305 -0.99 13.57 19.23
CA ARG A 305 -1.60 14.73 19.90
C ARG A 305 -2.88 14.36 20.64
N ALA A 306 -3.74 13.54 20.02
CA ALA A 306 -4.98 13.12 20.66
C ALA A 306 -4.73 12.25 21.89
N LEU A 307 -3.75 11.33 21.81
CA LEU A 307 -3.33 10.52 22.97
C LEU A 307 -2.77 11.40 24.11
N GLN A 308 -1.90 12.36 23.80
CA GLN A 308 -1.35 13.29 24.78
C GLN A 308 -2.44 14.17 25.41
N LEU A 309 -3.44 14.61 24.66
CA LEU A 309 -4.57 15.36 25.19
C LEU A 309 -5.42 14.51 26.13
N ALA A 310 -5.68 13.25 25.77
CA ALA A 310 -6.42 12.33 26.62
C ALA A 310 -5.72 12.12 27.99
N ASP A 311 -4.41 11.89 27.98
CA ASP A 311 -3.63 11.72 29.21
C ASP A 311 -3.59 13.02 30.06
N ARG A 312 -3.58 14.21 29.42
CA ARG A 312 -3.67 15.51 30.12
C ARG A 312 -5.01 15.73 30.80
N LEU A 313 -6.07 15.01 30.44
CA LEU A 313 -7.39 15.13 31.10
C LEU A 313 -7.46 14.31 32.39
N VAL A 314 -6.59 13.32 32.62
CA VAL A 314 -6.56 12.49 33.82
C VAL A 314 -6.44 13.33 35.12
N PRO A 315 -5.52 14.30 35.26
CA PRO A 315 -5.47 15.16 36.42
C PRO A 315 -6.77 15.94 36.67
N TRP A 316 -7.46 16.37 35.63
CA TRP A 316 -8.72 17.09 35.75
C TRP A 316 -9.86 16.18 36.19
N CYS A 317 -9.89 14.91 35.79
CA CYS A 317 -10.81 13.90 36.27
C CYS A 317 -10.60 13.66 37.78
N LEU A 318 -9.34 13.58 38.23
CA LEU A 318 -9.01 13.46 39.66
C LEU A 318 -9.44 14.68 40.44
N ALA A 319 -9.13 15.89 39.98
CA ALA A 319 -9.55 17.14 40.60
C ALA A 319 -11.07 17.26 40.66
N GLY A 320 -11.77 16.91 39.58
CA GLY A 320 -13.23 16.85 39.51
C GLY A 320 -13.83 15.86 40.50
N THR A 321 -13.21 14.72 40.70
CA THR A 321 -13.61 13.70 41.68
C THR A 321 -13.51 14.26 43.10
N VAL A 322 -12.38 14.89 43.46
CA VAL A 322 -12.16 15.51 44.77
C VAL A 322 -13.15 16.64 44.97
N ALA A 323 -13.33 17.53 44.01
CA ALA A 323 -14.28 18.62 44.07
C ALA A 323 -15.73 18.14 44.25
N THR A 324 -16.15 17.13 43.49
CA THR A 324 -17.50 16.55 43.62
C THR A 324 -17.70 15.92 44.98
N TYR A 325 -16.71 15.24 45.54
CA TYR A 325 -16.78 14.73 46.90
C TYR A 325 -16.86 15.85 47.94
N ALA A 326 -16.04 16.89 47.83
CA ALA A 326 -16.04 18.04 48.74
C ALA A 326 -17.40 18.77 48.77
N LEU A 327 -18.01 18.94 47.56
CA LEU A 327 -19.29 19.64 47.42
C LEU A 327 -20.50 18.79 47.83
N THR A 328 -20.52 17.51 47.43
CA THR A 328 -21.70 16.67 47.60
C THR A 328 -21.63 15.75 48.83
N ARG A 329 -20.44 15.54 49.39
CA ARG A 329 -20.13 14.53 50.42
C ARG A 329 -20.60 13.12 50.05
N ASN A 330 -20.81 12.89 48.77
CA ASN A 330 -21.30 11.60 48.25
C ASN A 330 -20.22 10.91 47.44
N VAL A 331 -19.67 9.83 48.00
CA VAL A 331 -18.59 9.04 47.36
C VAL A 331 -19.05 8.38 46.08
N THR A 332 -20.32 7.97 45.97
CA THR A 332 -20.85 7.34 44.76
C THR A 332 -20.82 8.29 43.57
N ARG A 333 -21.18 9.57 43.77
CA ARG A 333 -21.09 10.60 42.74
C ARG A 333 -19.62 10.87 42.34
N ALA A 334 -18.73 10.92 43.32
CA ALA A 334 -17.31 11.12 43.07
C ALA A 334 -16.70 9.94 42.28
N ILE A 335 -17.01 8.69 42.63
CA ILE A 335 -16.55 7.48 41.92
C ILE A 335 -17.09 7.44 40.47
N SER A 336 -18.31 7.93 40.22
CA SER A 336 -18.88 7.94 38.86
C SER A 336 -18.02 8.72 37.85
N ILE A 337 -17.26 9.73 38.30
CA ILE A 337 -16.31 10.47 37.46
C ILE A 337 -15.11 9.60 37.09
N LEU A 338 -14.60 8.80 38.03
CA LEU A 338 -13.45 7.92 37.81
C LEU A 338 -13.76 6.77 36.85
N MET A 339 -15.05 6.47 36.60
CA MET A 339 -15.49 5.39 35.72
C MET A 339 -15.42 5.76 34.24
N VAL A 340 -15.15 7.02 33.91
CA VAL A 340 -15.16 7.54 32.54
C VAL A 340 -13.82 8.17 32.26
N ASP A 341 -13.10 7.61 31.30
CA ASP A 341 -11.85 8.15 30.81
C ASP A 341 -11.96 8.57 29.33
N PHE A 342 -11.02 9.38 28.87
CA PHE A 342 -10.96 9.84 27.49
C PHE A 342 -9.97 9.05 26.66
N SER A 343 -9.08 8.30 27.31
CA SER A 343 -7.91 7.70 26.70
C SER A 343 -8.22 6.38 26.00
N CYS A 344 -9.02 5.50 26.63
CA CYS A 344 -9.30 4.16 26.11
C CYS A 344 -9.93 4.19 24.71
N ALA A 345 -10.97 5.01 24.50
CA ALA A 345 -11.65 5.11 23.22
C ALA A 345 -10.73 5.67 22.12
N LEU A 346 -9.88 6.65 22.44
CA LEU A 346 -8.97 7.26 21.48
C LEU A 346 -7.79 6.33 21.14
N LYS A 347 -7.19 5.70 22.17
CA LYS A 347 -6.08 4.74 22.00
C LYS A 347 -6.46 3.56 21.10
N LEU A 348 -7.74 3.18 21.09
CA LEU A 348 -8.24 2.08 20.28
C LEU A 348 -8.74 2.53 18.90
N SER A 349 -9.62 3.53 18.85
CA SER A 349 -10.34 3.89 17.62
C SER A 349 -9.46 4.53 16.54
N MET A 350 -8.40 5.27 16.94
CA MET A 350 -7.53 5.94 15.97
C MET A 350 -6.63 4.98 15.20
N PRO A 351 -5.85 4.10 15.84
CA PRO A 351 -5.08 3.10 15.11
C PRO A 351 -5.95 2.22 14.23
N LEU A 352 -7.16 1.85 14.71
CA LEU A 352 -8.09 1.05 13.92
C LEU A 352 -8.59 1.78 12.66
N ALA A 353 -8.84 3.08 12.75
CA ALA A 353 -9.21 3.88 11.59
C ALA A 353 -8.07 3.93 10.56
N VAL A 354 -6.82 4.09 11.01
CA VAL A 354 -5.64 4.07 10.15
C VAL A 354 -5.44 2.70 9.48
N LEU A 355 -5.52 1.61 10.27
CA LEU A 355 -5.41 0.25 9.72
C LEU A 355 -6.53 -0.06 8.71
N SER A 356 -7.76 0.41 8.98
CA SER A 356 -8.87 0.27 8.04
C SER A 356 -8.64 1.06 6.76
N ALA A 357 -8.08 2.28 6.84
CA ALA A 357 -7.70 3.07 5.67
C ALA A 357 -6.61 2.38 4.84
N MET A 358 -5.57 1.85 5.49
CA MET A 358 -4.50 1.12 4.81
C MET A 358 -5.03 -0.16 4.12
N ARG A 359 -5.93 -0.89 4.78
CA ARG A 359 -6.61 -2.05 4.18
C ARG A 359 -7.43 -1.63 2.95
N GLU A 360 -8.17 -0.53 3.06
CA GLU A 360 -8.99 -0.02 1.95
C GLU A 360 -8.12 0.44 0.77
N CYS A 361 -6.98 1.08 1.01
CA CYS A 361 -5.96 1.36 -0.01
C CYS A 361 -5.53 0.08 -0.72
N GLY A 362 -5.35 -1.03 0.01
CA GLY A 362 -5.00 -2.34 -0.56
C GLY A 362 -6.01 -2.85 -1.58
N ASN A 363 -7.31 -2.57 -1.40
CA ASN A 363 -8.36 -2.94 -2.36
C ASN A 363 -8.23 -2.19 -3.70
N TYR A 364 -7.60 -1.02 -3.70
CA TYR A 364 -7.25 -0.21 -4.89
C TYR A 364 -5.81 -0.45 -5.37
N HIS A 365 -5.20 -1.57 -5.01
CA HIS A 365 -3.81 -1.90 -5.36
C HIS A 365 -2.76 -0.88 -4.87
N ILE A 366 -3.08 -0.13 -3.82
CA ILE A 366 -2.23 0.89 -3.21
C ILE A 366 -1.64 0.33 -1.91
N THR A 367 -0.32 0.37 -1.78
CA THR A 367 0.37 0.01 -0.54
C THR A 367 0.93 1.25 0.13
N VAL A 368 0.56 1.48 1.39
CA VAL A 368 1.02 2.63 2.20
C VAL A 368 1.90 2.12 3.33
N LYS A 369 3.09 2.66 3.50
CA LYS A 369 4.07 2.23 4.52
C LYS A 369 3.75 2.68 5.94
N GLY A 370 2.78 3.59 6.13
CA GLY A 370 2.40 4.03 7.48
C GLY A 370 1.34 5.11 7.52
N GLY A 371 0.62 5.19 8.64
CA GLY A 371 -0.47 6.15 8.86
C GLY A 371 -0.06 7.62 8.77
N LYS A 372 1.19 7.95 9.09
CA LYS A 372 1.71 9.32 8.95
C LYS A 372 1.64 9.84 7.51
N TYR A 373 1.78 8.96 6.53
CA TYR A 373 1.75 9.33 5.11
C TYR A 373 0.32 9.62 4.64
N LEU A 374 -0.68 8.87 5.15
CA LEU A 374 -2.09 9.20 4.90
C LEU A 374 -2.47 10.54 5.54
N GLU A 375 -1.96 10.84 6.74
CA GLU A 375 -2.18 12.14 7.37
C GLU A 375 -1.53 13.29 6.57
N ALA A 376 -0.29 13.11 6.13
CA ALA A 376 0.41 14.09 5.31
C ALA A 376 -0.31 14.29 3.97
N LEU A 377 -0.77 13.20 3.34
CA LEU A 377 -1.53 13.26 2.10
C LEU A 377 -2.87 14.00 2.25
N ALA A 378 -3.57 13.82 3.38
CA ALA A 378 -4.78 14.59 3.64
C ALA A 378 -4.51 16.11 3.68
N LYS A 379 -3.34 16.53 4.17
CA LYS A 379 -2.90 17.92 4.27
C LYS A 379 -2.20 18.45 3.02
N ALA A 380 -1.81 17.54 2.09
CA ALA A 380 -1.06 17.90 0.91
C ALA A 380 -1.82 18.92 0.04
N ASP A 381 -1.12 19.97 -0.32
CA ASP A 381 -1.59 21.07 -1.16
C ASP A 381 -0.86 21.14 -2.51
N THR A 382 0.30 20.49 -2.63
CA THR A 382 1.16 20.53 -3.81
C THR A 382 1.50 19.11 -4.26
N ILE A 383 1.26 18.81 -5.54
CA ILE A 383 1.69 17.56 -6.18
C ILE A 383 2.66 17.87 -7.30
N VAL A 384 3.80 17.18 -7.29
CA VAL A 384 4.82 17.23 -8.33
C VAL A 384 4.79 15.90 -9.08
N PHE A 385 4.57 15.95 -10.39
CA PHE A 385 4.59 14.79 -11.27
C PHE A 385 5.88 14.77 -12.07
N ASP A 386 6.56 13.63 -12.11
CA ASP A 386 7.42 13.34 -13.23
C ASP A 386 6.57 13.14 -14.49
N LYS A 387 7.08 13.49 -15.67
CA LYS A 387 6.36 13.27 -16.93
C LYS A 387 6.41 11.79 -17.33
N THR A 388 7.62 11.26 -17.51
CA THR A 388 7.87 9.99 -18.17
C THR A 388 7.53 8.82 -17.24
N GLY A 389 6.69 7.88 -17.72
CA GLY A 389 6.25 6.74 -16.91
C GLY A 389 5.21 7.07 -15.83
N THR A 390 4.94 8.35 -15.59
CA THR A 390 3.93 8.83 -14.63
C THR A 390 2.72 9.41 -15.38
N LEU A 391 2.86 10.58 -16.00
CA LEU A 391 1.80 11.16 -16.83
C LEU A 391 1.69 10.48 -18.21
N THR A 392 2.73 9.75 -18.62
CA THR A 392 2.81 8.98 -19.84
C THR A 392 2.95 7.49 -19.53
N HIS A 393 2.84 6.64 -20.56
CA HIS A 393 3.00 5.18 -20.40
C HIS A 393 4.46 4.70 -20.43
N ALA A 394 5.46 5.59 -20.63
CA ALA A 394 6.85 5.24 -20.91
C ALA A 394 7.00 4.23 -22.07
N THR A 395 6.11 4.32 -23.04
CA THR A 395 6.12 3.49 -24.23
C THR A 395 6.23 4.36 -25.48
N PRO A 396 7.41 4.94 -25.76
CA PRO A 396 7.60 5.80 -26.93
C PRO A 396 7.11 5.13 -28.21
N GLN A 397 6.51 5.90 -29.09
CA GLN A 397 6.00 5.44 -30.37
C GLN A 397 6.44 6.38 -31.47
N VAL A 398 6.80 5.81 -32.63
CA VAL A 398 7.06 6.62 -33.84
C VAL A 398 5.74 7.14 -34.39
N VAL A 399 5.54 8.45 -34.31
CA VAL A 399 4.32 9.11 -34.78
C VAL A 399 4.43 9.46 -36.24
N GLN A 400 5.60 9.96 -36.65
CA GLN A 400 5.85 10.41 -38.00
C GLN A 400 7.31 10.19 -38.38
N VAL A 401 7.55 9.85 -39.64
CA VAL A 401 8.89 9.87 -40.25
C VAL A 401 8.89 10.93 -41.32
N VAL A 402 9.79 11.90 -41.24
CA VAL A 402 9.93 13.00 -42.20
C VAL A 402 11.20 12.77 -43.00
N PRO A 403 11.11 12.29 -44.27
CA PRO A 403 12.26 12.06 -45.09
C PRO A 403 12.82 13.36 -45.68
N PHE A 404 14.14 13.39 -45.88
CA PHE A 404 14.91 14.49 -46.49
C PHE A 404 15.80 13.91 -47.60
N SER A 405 16.49 14.75 -48.35
CA SER A 405 17.42 14.38 -49.43
C SER A 405 16.83 13.45 -50.50
N GLY A 406 15.48 13.52 -50.71
CA GLY A 406 14.80 12.69 -51.67
C GLY A 406 14.61 11.23 -51.28
N CYS A 407 14.92 10.84 -50.04
CA CYS A 407 14.67 9.53 -49.49
C CYS A 407 13.17 9.27 -49.29
N GLU A 408 12.79 7.99 -49.28
CA GLU A 408 11.43 7.57 -48.91
C GLU A 408 11.31 7.32 -47.40
N GLU A 409 10.10 7.51 -46.83
CA GLU A 409 9.81 7.24 -45.40
C GLU A 409 10.22 5.79 -45.01
N ARG A 410 9.98 4.85 -45.89
CA ARG A 410 10.31 3.45 -45.70
C ARG A 410 11.84 3.21 -45.58
N GLU A 411 12.62 3.89 -46.39
CA GLU A 411 14.08 3.77 -46.40
C GLU A 411 14.69 4.35 -45.11
N VAL A 412 14.19 5.53 -44.71
CA VAL A 412 14.61 6.19 -43.47
C VAL A 412 14.31 5.28 -42.25
N LEU A 413 13.11 4.71 -42.18
CA LEU A 413 12.73 3.86 -41.05
C LEU A 413 13.47 2.51 -41.06
N GLN A 414 13.73 1.95 -42.22
CA GLN A 414 14.50 0.71 -42.38
C GLN A 414 15.95 0.90 -41.90
N LEU A 415 16.58 1.97 -42.34
CA LEU A 415 17.96 2.28 -41.99
C LEU A 415 18.08 2.60 -40.48
N ALA A 416 17.14 3.37 -39.95
CA ALA A 416 17.09 3.66 -38.54
C ALA A 416 16.90 2.40 -37.67
N ALA A 417 15.98 1.52 -38.05
CA ALA A 417 15.73 0.27 -37.32
C ALA A 417 16.95 -0.65 -37.32
N CYS A 418 17.67 -0.69 -38.45
CA CYS A 418 18.91 -1.46 -38.58
C CYS A 418 20.02 -1.00 -37.62
N LEU A 419 20.17 0.32 -37.45
CA LEU A 419 21.16 0.89 -36.53
C LEU A 419 20.78 0.75 -35.06
N GLU A 420 19.49 0.97 -34.74
CA GLU A 420 18.97 1.01 -33.37
C GLU A 420 18.75 -0.39 -32.76
N GLU A 421 18.70 -1.45 -33.55
CA GLU A 421 18.44 -2.81 -33.05
C GLU A 421 19.49 -3.31 -32.06
N HIS A 422 20.74 -2.84 -32.18
CA HIS A 422 21.85 -3.28 -31.35
C HIS A 422 21.95 -2.58 -30.00
N PHE A 423 21.21 -1.50 -29.77
CA PHE A 423 21.25 -0.69 -28.55
C PHE A 423 19.85 -0.51 -27.96
N PRO A 424 19.35 -1.52 -27.22
CA PRO A 424 17.96 -1.54 -26.76
C PRO A 424 17.71 -0.50 -25.66
N HIS A 425 17.40 0.74 -26.06
CA HIS A 425 16.81 1.75 -25.18
C HIS A 425 15.38 2.09 -25.65
N SER A 426 14.63 2.84 -24.87
CA SER A 426 13.20 3.06 -25.10
C SER A 426 12.87 3.63 -26.47
N MET A 427 13.66 4.59 -26.98
CA MET A 427 13.47 5.20 -28.31
C MET A 427 13.86 4.24 -29.42
N ALA A 428 14.98 3.52 -29.29
CA ALA A 428 15.41 2.48 -30.22
C ALA A 428 14.35 1.41 -30.40
N ASN A 429 13.81 0.91 -29.26
CA ASN A 429 12.73 -0.08 -29.29
C ASN A 429 11.47 0.45 -30.00
N ALA A 430 11.18 1.75 -29.92
CA ALA A 430 10.08 2.38 -30.64
C ALA A 430 10.29 2.36 -32.15
N VAL A 431 11.51 2.68 -32.61
CA VAL A 431 11.89 2.66 -34.04
C VAL A 431 11.83 1.25 -34.60
N VAL A 432 12.44 0.28 -33.93
CA VAL A 432 12.44 -1.14 -34.35
C VAL A 432 11.02 -1.71 -34.39
N ARG A 433 10.19 -1.38 -33.39
CA ARG A 433 8.78 -1.79 -33.35
C ARG A 433 7.99 -1.20 -34.52
N ALA A 434 8.15 0.11 -34.77
CA ALA A 434 7.47 0.78 -35.87
C ALA A 434 7.84 0.18 -37.25
N ALA A 435 9.11 -0.17 -37.45
CA ALA A 435 9.55 -0.88 -38.63
C ALA A 435 8.89 -2.27 -38.80
N ARG A 436 8.85 -3.04 -37.73
CA ARG A 436 8.22 -4.35 -37.67
C ARG A 436 6.71 -4.30 -37.92
N GLU A 437 5.99 -3.36 -37.31
CA GLU A 437 4.54 -3.16 -37.51
C GLU A 437 4.20 -2.77 -38.95
N ARG A 438 5.08 -2.03 -39.61
CA ARG A 438 4.92 -1.65 -41.04
C ARG A 438 5.42 -2.74 -42.02
N GLY A 439 5.82 -3.90 -41.51
CA GLY A 439 6.29 -5.03 -42.34
C GLY A 439 7.61 -4.72 -43.06
N ILE A 440 8.44 -3.86 -42.46
CA ILE A 440 9.77 -3.53 -43.00
C ILE A 440 10.74 -4.55 -42.42
N SER A 441 11.27 -5.43 -43.29
CA SER A 441 12.38 -6.31 -42.96
C SER A 441 13.67 -5.51 -43.06
N HIS A 442 14.49 -5.58 -41.99
CA HIS A 442 15.83 -5.03 -41.99
C HIS A 442 16.81 -6.20 -41.83
N GLU A 443 17.62 -6.41 -42.85
CA GLU A 443 18.81 -7.25 -42.75
C GLU A 443 19.97 -6.39 -42.30
N GLU A 444 20.97 -6.97 -41.63
CA GLU A 444 22.18 -6.23 -41.21
C GLU A 444 22.87 -5.64 -42.45
N MET A 445 22.75 -4.33 -42.66
CA MET A 445 23.30 -3.60 -43.80
C MET A 445 24.53 -2.77 -43.39
N HIS A 446 24.92 -2.79 -42.15
CA HIS A 446 25.99 -1.96 -41.62
C HIS A 446 27.24 -2.77 -41.26
N SER A 447 28.36 -2.07 -41.18
CA SER A 447 29.62 -2.57 -40.61
C SER A 447 29.59 -2.37 -39.06
N GLU A 448 30.71 -2.27 -38.45
CA GLU A 448 30.88 -2.02 -37.03
C GLU A 448 30.08 -0.75 -36.57
N VAL A 449 29.28 -0.89 -35.53
CA VAL A 449 28.44 0.20 -34.95
C VAL A 449 29.16 0.81 -33.77
N GLU A 450 29.38 2.11 -33.81
CA GLU A 450 29.98 2.91 -32.75
C GLU A 450 28.88 3.60 -31.95
N TYR A 451 28.73 3.25 -30.67
CA TYR A 451 27.80 3.90 -29.75
C TYR A 451 28.50 5.06 -29.01
N ILE A 452 27.97 6.28 -29.16
CA ILE A 452 28.44 7.47 -28.48
C ILE A 452 27.49 7.79 -27.35
N VAL A 453 27.94 7.52 -26.12
CA VAL A 453 27.13 7.61 -24.90
C VAL A 453 26.43 8.98 -24.81
N ALA A 454 25.13 8.95 -24.59
CA ALA A 454 24.22 10.12 -24.47
C ALA A 454 24.06 10.99 -25.73
N HIS A 455 24.69 10.65 -26.87
CA HIS A 455 24.61 11.45 -28.10
C HIS A 455 23.90 10.75 -29.24
N GLY A 456 24.32 9.51 -29.57
CA GLY A 456 23.74 8.77 -30.69
C GLY A 456 24.59 7.59 -31.16
N ILE A 457 24.32 7.14 -32.36
CA ILE A 457 24.96 5.98 -33.00
C ILE A 457 25.59 6.44 -34.30
N ALA A 458 26.81 6.00 -34.57
CA ALA A 458 27.50 6.16 -35.83
C ALA A 458 27.86 4.78 -36.42
N SER A 459 27.71 4.61 -37.76
CA SER A 459 28.11 3.40 -38.46
C SER A 459 28.45 3.69 -39.92
N ARG A 460 28.83 2.67 -40.66
CA ARG A 460 29.00 2.74 -42.13
C ARG A 460 28.08 1.76 -42.82
N VAL A 461 27.26 2.28 -43.69
CA VAL A 461 26.32 1.52 -44.52
C VAL A 461 26.72 1.70 -45.98
N GLY A 462 27.03 0.62 -46.70
CA GLY A 462 27.50 0.69 -48.07
C GLY A 462 28.81 1.48 -48.30
N GLY A 463 29.60 1.68 -47.21
CA GLY A 463 30.82 2.48 -47.20
C GLY A 463 30.63 3.95 -46.82
N GLU A 464 29.42 4.44 -46.74
CA GLU A 464 29.05 5.81 -46.32
C GLU A 464 28.87 5.90 -44.81
N ARG A 465 29.30 6.98 -44.20
CA ARG A 465 29.09 7.26 -42.77
C ARG A 465 27.63 7.66 -42.53
N VAL A 466 26.97 6.91 -41.67
CA VAL A 466 25.58 7.16 -41.25
C VAL A 466 25.58 7.40 -39.76
N VAL A 467 24.87 8.42 -39.35
CA VAL A 467 24.72 8.82 -37.94
C VAL A 467 23.24 8.98 -37.61
N ILE A 468 22.85 8.55 -36.41
CA ILE A 468 21.50 8.73 -35.88
C ILE A 468 21.58 9.16 -34.42
N GLY A 469 20.85 10.21 -34.03
CA GLY A 469 20.92 10.72 -32.66
C GLY A 469 20.24 12.06 -32.43
N SER A 470 20.68 12.74 -31.37
CA SER A 470 20.16 14.06 -30.98
C SER A 470 20.52 15.16 -31.97
N HIS A 471 19.84 16.31 -31.88
CA HIS A 471 20.18 17.51 -32.67
C HIS A 471 21.66 17.90 -32.48
N HIS A 472 22.12 17.96 -31.23
CA HIS A 472 23.50 18.29 -30.89
C HIS A 472 24.49 17.35 -31.60
N PHE A 473 24.25 16.03 -31.48
CA PHE A 473 25.14 15.02 -32.07
C PHE A 473 25.22 15.16 -33.60
N VAL A 474 24.09 15.26 -34.29
CA VAL A 474 24.07 15.27 -35.77
C VAL A 474 24.58 16.57 -36.34
N PHE A 475 24.22 17.74 -35.75
CA PHE A 475 24.54 19.03 -36.36
C PHE A 475 25.76 19.74 -35.75
N GLU A 476 26.08 19.50 -34.45
CA GLU A 476 27.18 20.19 -33.79
C GLU A 476 28.43 19.29 -33.73
N ASP A 477 28.31 18.02 -33.36
CA ASP A 477 29.45 17.10 -33.26
C ASP A 477 29.85 16.55 -34.64
N GLU A 478 28.90 16.04 -35.43
CA GLU A 478 29.13 15.43 -36.73
C GLU A 478 29.03 16.44 -37.90
N HIS A 479 28.73 17.69 -37.62
CA HIS A 479 28.67 18.81 -38.60
C HIS A 479 27.83 18.53 -39.84
N CYS A 480 26.77 17.73 -39.69
CA CYS A 480 25.86 17.45 -40.80
C CYS A 480 25.00 18.70 -41.16
N THR A 481 24.53 18.77 -42.39
CA THR A 481 23.77 19.89 -42.88
C THR A 481 22.39 19.47 -43.36
N VAL A 482 21.41 20.41 -43.29
CA VAL A 482 20.10 20.25 -43.90
C VAL A 482 20.22 20.48 -45.41
N PRO A 483 19.60 19.65 -46.28
CA PRO A 483 19.67 19.80 -47.73
C PRO A 483 19.17 21.16 -48.20
N ALA A 484 19.80 21.67 -49.26
CA ALA A 484 19.44 22.96 -49.80
C ALA A 484 17.98 22.96 -50.32
N GLY A 485 17.16 23.89 -49.82
CA GLY A 485 15.75 24.03 -50.20
C GLY A 485 14.77 23.28 -49.27
N GLU A 486 15.26 22.51 -48.29
CA GLU A 486 14.40 21.79 -47.34
C GLU A 486 14.40 22.38 -45.92
N MET A 487 15.02 23.55 -45.73
CA MET A 487 15.08 24.25 -44.46
C MET A 487 13.71 24.62 -43.90
N ASP A 488 12.77 25.01 -44.74
CA ASP A 488 11.39 25.32 -44.32
C ASP A 488 10.69 24.06 -43.76
N ARG A 489 10.93 22.89 -44.34
CA ARG A 489 10.39 21.63 -43.87
C ARG A 489 11.01 21.23 -42.53
N PHE A 490 12.29 21.47 -42.36
CA PHE A 490 13.00 21.22 -41.09
C PHE A 490 12.48 22.15 -39.98
N ASN A 491 12.29 23.42 -40.25
CA ASN A 491 11.80 24.39 -39.28
C ASN A 491 10.32 24.19 -38.90
N ASN A 492 9.55 23.50 -39.75
CA ASN A 492 8.15 23.17 -39.52
C ASN A 492 7.93 21.79 -38.88
N LEU A 493 8.99 21.13 -38.38
CA LEU A 493 8.83 19.95 -37.58
C LEU A 493 8.01 20.25 -36.33
N ASP A 494 7.06 19.36 -36.00
CA ASP A 494 6.16 19.57 -34.87
C ASP A 494 6.93 19.56 -33.56
N PRO A 495 6.96 20.65 -32.82
CA PRO A 495 7.79 20.76 -31.60
C PRO A 495 7.25 19.92 -30.42
N GLN A 496 6.05 19.34 -30.50
CA GLN A 496 5.52 18.49 -29.45
C GLN A 496 6.18 17.11 -29.40
N TYR A 497 6.91 16.69 -30.46
CA TYR A 497 7.55 15.40 -30.55
C TYR A 497 9.05 15.48 -30.23
N SER A 498 9.59 14.41 -29.68
CA SER A 498 11.04 14.21 -29.62
C SER A 498 11.54 13.81 -31.00
N HIS A 499 12.58 14.49 -31.46
CA HIS A 499 13.13 14.27 -32.80
C HIS A 499 14.43 13.46 -32.72
N LEU A 500 14.46 12.35 -33.46
CA LEU A 500 15.66 11.57 -33.70
C LEU A 500 16.12 11.85 -35.13
N TYR A 501 17.28 12.51 -35.25
CA TYR A 501 17.83 12.96 -36.53
C TYR A 501 18.73 11.89 -37.13
N MET A 502 18.63 11.65 -38.42
CA MET A 502 19.46 10.72 -39.16
C MET A 502 20.12 11.40 -40.35
N ALA A 503 21.43 11.26 -40.46
CA ALA A 503 22.19 11.83 -41.54
C ALA A 503 23.09 10.77 -42.19
N ALA A 504 23.30 10.85 -43.51
CA ALA A 504 24.21 10.05 -44.28
C ALA A 504 25.14 10.93 -45.10
N SER A 505 26.44 10.60 -45.12
CA SER A 505 27.47 11.35 -45.86
C SER A 505 27.43 12.85 -45.58
N GLY A 506 27.15 13.26 -44.32
CA GLY A 506 27.12 14.64 -43.87
C GLY A 506 25.84 15.44 -44.23
N GLN A 507 24.80 14.77 -44.76
CA GLN A 507 23.51 15.42 -45.06
C GLN A 507 22.36 14.73 -44.34
N LEU A 508 21.41 15.53 -43.85
CA LEU A 508 20.19 15.01 -43.21
C LEU A 508 19.35 14.21 -44.21
N VAL A 509 19.08 12.91 -43.91
CA VAL A 509 18.26 12.02 -44.71
C VAL A 509 16.88 11.77 -44.12
N GLY A 510 16.69 11.99 -42.83
CA GLY A 510 15.40 11.84 -42.22
C GLY A 510 15.34 12.31 -40.77
N VAL A 511 14.12 12.58 -40.32
CA VAL A 511 13.81 12.87 -38.92
C VAL A 511 12.67 11.96 -38.49
N ILE A 512 12.89 11.22 -37.43
CA ILE A 512 11.89 10.34 -36.81
C ILE A 512 11.28 11.08 -35.63
N CYS A 513 9.99 11.37 -35.72
CA CYS A 513 9.25 12.03 -34.65
C CYS A 513 8.70 10.97 -33.71
N ILE A 514 9.11 11.02 -32.46
CA ILE A 514 8.75 10.08 -31.42
C ILE A 514 7.94 10.80 -30.35
N ALA A 515 6.82 10.21 -29.97
CA ALA A 515 6.00 10.67 -28.85
C ALA A 515 5.88 9.58 -27.79
N ASP A 516 5.89 9.98 -26.54
CA ASP A 516 5.48 9.14 -25.43
C ASP A 516 4.03 9.50 -25.07
N PRO A 517 3.04 8.64 -25.40
CA PRO A 517 1.63 9.01 -25.30
C PRO A 517 1.24 9.30 -23.86
N LEU A 518 0.54 10.43 -23.68
CA LEU A 518 -0.06 10.77 -22.40
C LEU A 518 -1.13 9.73 -22.02
N ARG A 519 -1.24 9.49 -20.74
CA ARG A 519 -2.35 8.70 -20.20
C ARG A 519 -3.67 9.44 -20.43
N PRO A 520 -4.69 8.79 -21.01
CA PRO A 520 -5.94 9.45 -21.37
C PRO A 520 -6.67 10.05 -20.17
N GLU A 521 -6.51 9.45 -18.99
CA GLU A 521 -7.11 9.87 -17.73
C GLU A 521 -6.37 11.04 -17.05
N ALA A 522 -5.14 11.38 -17.45
CA ALA A 522 -4.27 12.34 -16.73
C ALA A 522 -4.96 13.68 -16.46
N ALA A 523 -5.55 14.31 -17.48
CA ALA A 523 -6.24 15.61 -17.32
C ALA A 523 -7.49 15.50 -16.41
N HIS A 524 -8.17 14.36 -16.42
CA HIS A 524 -9.34 14.11 -15.56
C HIS A 524 -8.91 13.95 -14.11
N VAL A 525 -7.89 13.16 -13.86
CA VAL A 525 -7.32 12.92 -12.52
C VAL A 525 -6.82 14.20 -11.89
N LEU A 526 -6.11 15.06 -12.63
CA LEU A 526 -5.64 16.34 -12.10
C LEU A 526 -6.80 17.26 -11.67
N ARG A 527 -7.90 17.27 -12.42
CA ARG A 527 -9.09 18.03 -12.02
C ARG A 527 -9.69 17.51 -10.73
N GLN A 528 -9.86 16.19 -10.59
CA GLN A 528 -10.39 15.56 -9.38
C GLN A 528 -9.47 15.78 -8.16
N LEU A 529 -8.15 15.72 -8.33
CA LEU A 529 -7.21 16.03 -7.25
C LEU A 529 -7.34 17.46 -6.74
N ARG A 530 -7.61 18.43 -7.64
CA ARG A 530 -7.90 19.82 -7.24
C ARG A 530 -9.19 19.92 -6.42
N GLU A 531 -10.24 19.23 -6.82
CA GLU A 531 -11.51 19.15 -6.05
C GLU A 531 -11.31 18.55 -4.66
N LEU A 532 -10.33 17.63 -4.52
CA LEU A 532 -9.96 17.03 -3.26
C LEU A 532 -8.98 17.86 -2.40
N GLY A 533 -8.62 19.09 -2.87
CA GLY A 533 -7.85 20.06 -2.09
C GLY A 533 -6.39 20.23 -2.49
N ILE A 534 -5.96 19.70 -3.64
CA ILE A 534 -4.64 19.99 -4.20
C ILE A 534 -4.71 21.32 -4.96
N SER A 535 -4.04 22.34 -4.44
CA SER A 535 -4.04 23.69 -5.06
C SER A 535 -2.97 23.83 -6.12
N ASN A 536 -1.83 23.18 -5.97
CA ASN A 536 -0.68 23.30 -6.86
C ASN A 536 -0.37 21.94 -7.52
N THR A 537 -0.40 21.94 -8.85
CA THR A 537 0.02 20.79 -9.67
C THR A 537 1.20 21.19 -10.52
N VAL A 538 2.32 20.49 -10.37
CA VAL A 538 3.60 20.79 -11.02
C VAL A 538 4.01 19.60 -11.87
N MET A 539 4.48 19.84 -13.10
CA MET A 539 5.11 18.81 -13.94
C MET A 539 6.59 19.11 -14.08
N MET A 540 7.42 18.08 -13.94
CA MET A 540 8.86 18.15 -14.17
C MET A 540 9.27 17.17 -15.27
N THR A 541 10.14 17.59 -16.18
CA THR A 541 10.61 16.76 -17.28
C THR A 541 12.02 17.17 -17.73
N GLY A 542 12.78 16.21 -18.24
CA GLY A 542 14.04 16.45 -18.94
C GLY A 542 13.86 16.91 -20.39
N ASP A 543 12.61 16.96 -20.92
CA ASP A 543 12.34 17.39 -22.28
C ASP A 543 12.58 18.88 -22.46
N SER A 544 12.66 19.28 -23.74
CA SER A 544 12.75 20.70 -24.12
C SER A 544 11.53 21.51 -23.63
N ASP A 545 11.74 22.80 -23.42
CA ASP A 545 10.68 23.73 -22.97
C ASP A 545 9.45 23.71 -23.89
N ARG A 546 9.63 23.60 -25.20
CA ARG A 546 8.52 23.54 -26.17
C ARG A 546 7.64 22.32 -25.97
N THR A 547 8.24 21.13 -25.80
CA THR A 547 7.52 19.89 -25.56
C THR A 547 6.81 19.93 -24.21
N ALA A 548 7.52 20.39 -23.18
CA ALA A 548 6.98 20.51 -21.83
C ALA A 548 5.77 21.46 -21.77
N ALA A 549 5.84 22.62 -22.44
CA ALA A 549 4.74 23.58 -22.51
C ALA A 549 3.48 23.01 -23.18
N ALA A 550 3.67 22.25 -24.28
CA ALA A 550 2.56 21.62 -25.01
C ALA A 550 1.84 20.60 -24.13
N ILE A 551 2.59 19.73 -23.46
CA ILE A 551 2.07 18.70 -22.55
C ILE A 551 1.42 19.33 -21.32
N ALA A 552 2.05 20.32 -20.70
CA ALA A 552 1.52 21.03 -19.54
C ALA A 552 0.15 21.66 -19.83
N LYS A 553 -0.02 22.23 -21.02
CA LYS A 553 -1.30 22.79 -21.47
C LYS A 553 -2.35 21.70 -21.68
N GLN A 554 -1.96 20.55 -22.25
CA GLN A 554 -2.88 19.45 -22.53
C GLN A 554 -3.38 18.78 -21.24
N VAL A 555 -2.48 18.53 -20.28
CA VAL A 555 -2.80 17.91 -18.98
C VAL A 555 -3.44 18.93 -18.04
N GLY A 556 -3.12 20.21 -18.19
CA GLY A 556 -3.67 21.31 -17.40
C GLY A 556 -3.00 21.49 -16.05
N VAL A 557 -1.69 21.26 -15.91
CA VAL A 557 -0.93 21.57 -14.70
C VAL A 557 -0.80 23.08 -14.46
N ASN A 558 -0.60 23.50 -13.20
CA ASN A 558 -0.43 24.92 -12.86
C ASN A 558 0.94 25.45 -13.27
N GLN A 559 1.98 24.62 -13.13
CA GLN A 559 3.37 24.97 -13.42
C GLN A 559 4.06 23.77 -14.08
N TYR A 560 5.07 24.06 -14.88
CA TYR A 560 5.96 23.05 -15.43
C TYR A 560 7.41 23.53 -15.40
N PHE A 561 8.33 22.58 -15.34
CA PHE A 561 9.77 22.79 -15.45
C PHE A 561 10.33 21.82 -16.48
N ALA A 562 11.03 22.40 -17.47
CA ALA A 562 11.66 21.68 -18.57
C ALA A 562 13.16 21.54 -18.32
N GLU A 563 13.82 20.63 -19.03
CA GLU A 563 15.28 20.41 -18.99
C GLU A 563 15.81 20.18 -17.56
N VAL A 564 15.00 19.54 -16.70
CA VAL A 564 15.28 19.34 -15.27
C VAL A 564 16.12 18.08 -15.07
N LEU A 565 17.22 18.22 -14.35
CA LEU A 565 18.04 17.08 -13.90
C LEU A 565 17.42 16.44 -12.62
N PRO A 566 17.74 15.18 -12.32
CA PRO A 566 17.23 14.52 -11.12
C PRO A 566 17.50 15.28 -9.81
N GLU A 567 18.65 15.93 -9.69
CA GLU A 567 19.05 16.75 -8.53
C GLU A 567 18.19 18.01 -8.37
N ASP A 568 17.80 18.63 -9.49
CA ASP A 568 16.96 19.81 -9.49
C ASP A 568 15.53 19.50 -9.00
N LYS A 569 15.01 18.30 -9.31
CA LYS A 569 13.72 17.85 -8.81
C LYS A 569 13.70 17.80 -7.27
N ALA A 570 14.74 17.24 -6.67
CA ALA A 570 14.86 17.18 -5.22
C ALA A 570 15.02 18.58 -4.59
N SER A 571 15.79 19.46 -5.23
CA SER A 571 15.98 20.85 -4.78
C SER A 571 14.68 21.64 -4.81
N PHE A 572 13.87 21.49 -5.85
CA PHE A 572 12.53 22.12 -5.93
C PHE A 572 11.63 21.63 -4.79
N VAL A 573 11.56 20.33 -4.56
CA VAL A 573 10.75 19.75 -3.50
C VAL A 573 11.16 20.31 -2.13
N GLN A 574 12.47 20.38 -1.85
CA GLN A 574 12.97 20.95 -0.59
C GLN A 574 12.62 22.45 -0.45
N LYS A 575 12.69 23.22 -1.53
CA LYS A 575 12.32 24.63 -1.55
C LYS A 575 10.83 24.82 -1.26
N ALA A 576 9.96 24.08 -1.93
CA ALA A 576 8.52 24.15 -1.72
C ALA A 576 8.14 23.78 -0.28
N LYS A 577 8.80 22.77 0.32
CA LYS A 577 8.63 22.44 1.74
C LYS A 577 9.09 23.57 2.67
N ALA A 578 10.21 24.23 2.35
CA ALA A 578 10.71 25.38 3.13
C ALA A 578 9.74 26.59 3.06
N GLU A 579 8.99 26.72 1.98
CA GLU A 579 7.93 27.71 1.81
C GLU A 579 6.62 27.35 2.56
N GLY A 580 6.57 26.17 3.19
CA GLY A 580 5.47 25.72 4.03
C GLY A 580 4.42 24.85 3.34
N HIS A 581 4.68 24.41 2.10
CA HIS A 581 3.85 23.49 1.37
C HIS A 581 4.02 22.05 1.86
N THR A 582 2.95 21.27 1.80
CA THR A 582 3.01 19.82 1.98
C THR A 582 3.06 19.15 0.61
N VAL A 583 4.24 18.64 0.27
CA VAL A 583 4.58 18.22 -1.10
C VAL A 583 4.47 16.71 -1.26
N VAL A 584 3.72 16.29 -2.28
CA VAL A 584 3.69 14.92 -2.80
C VAL A 584 4.53 14.88 -4.06
N MET A 585 5.50 13.97 -4.14
CA MET A 585 6.25 13.67 -5.37
C MET A 585 5.78 12.35 -5.95
N ILE A 586 5.49 12.33 -7.24
CA ILE A 586 5.04 11.14 -7.97
C ILE A 586 6.01 10.86 -9.11
N GLY A 587 6.56 9.65 -9.13
CA GLY A 587 7.50 9.19 -10.15
C GLY A 587 7.42 7.67 -10.36
N ASP A 588 8.13 7.17 -11.39
CA ASP A 588 8.13 5.75 -11.75
C ASP A 588 9.49 5.08 -11.52
N GLY A 589 10.55 5.86 -11.39
CA GLY A 589 11.90 5.40 -11.64
C GLY A 589 12.97 5.70 -10.62
N ILE A 590 14.14 5.19 -10.95
CA ILE A 590 15.40 5.36 -10.20
C ILE A 590 15.79 6.83 -10.19
N ASN A 591 15.56 7.54 -11.30
CA ASN A 591 15.93 8.94 -11.46
C ASN A 591 15.19 9.89 -10.51
N ASP A 592 14.00 9.48 -10.05
CA ASP A 592 13.18 10.28 -9.13
C ASP A 592 13.42 9.97 -7.66
N SER A 593 14.25 8.97 -7.35
CA SER A 593 14.52 8.52 -5.98
C SER A 593 14.94 9.63 -5.03
N PRO A 594 15.81 10.58 -5.40
CA PRO A 594 16.17 11.71 -4.54
C PRO A 594 14.97 12.63 -4.25
N ALA A 595 14.13 12.90 -5.24
CA ALA A 595 12.95 13.74 -5.11
C ALA A 595 11.82 13.06 -4.32
N LEU A 596 11.60 11.75 -4.54
CA LEU A 596 10.67 10.93 -3.77
C LEU A 596 11.02 10.93 -2.28
N SER A 597 12.31 10.77 -1.96
CA SER A 597 12.80 10.79 -0.58
C SER A 597 12.75 12.18 0.07
N ALA A 598 12.91 13.26 -0.71
CA ALA A 598 12.88 14.62 -0.21
C ALA A 598 11.45 15.12 0.10
N ALA A 599 10.44 14.56 -0.54
CA ALA A 599 9.03 14.94 -0.39
C ALA A 599 8.49 14.62 1.01
N ASP A 600 7.31 15.16 1.35
CA ASP A 600 6.57 14.72 2.54
C ASP A 600 5.94 13.36 2.30
N ILE A 601 5.59 13.07 1.03
CA ILE A 601 5.12 11.77 0.58
C ILE A 601 5.70 11.49 -0.80
N GLY A 602 6.49 10.44 -0.93
CA GLY A 602 6.93 9.89 -2.20
C GLY A 602 5.97 8.79 -2.67
N ILE A 603 5.43 8.91 -3.87
CA ILE A 603 4.52 7.92 -4.48
C ILE A 603 5.16 7.34 -5.73
N ALA A 604 5.34 6.02 -5.77
CA ALA A 604 5.79 5.30 -6.96
C ALA A 604 4.60 4.64 -7.68
N ILE A 605 4.48 4.91 -8.98
CA ILE A 605 3.42 4.33 -9.84
C ILE A 605 4.02 3.27 -10.74
N ASN A 606 3.26 2.18 -10.95
CA ASN A 606 3.57 1.07 -11.88
C ASN A 606 5.04 0.67 -11.87
N SER A 607 5.56 0.48 -10.69
CA SER A 607 6.99 0.40 -10.42
C SER A 607 7.65 -0.79 -11.12
N GLY A 608 8.11 -0.59 -12.32
CA GLY A 608 9.09 -1.48 -12.95
C GLY A 608 10.37 -1.58 -12.11
N ALA A 609 10.78 -0.47 -11.49
CA ALA A 609 11.99 -0.41 -10.68
C ALA A 609 11.71 -0.76 -9.21
N ALA A 610 12.36 -1.81 -8.72
CA ALA A 610 12.26 -2.24 -7.31
C ALA A 610 12.81 -1.17 -6.34
N ILE A 611 13.79 -0.37 -6.77
CA ILE A 611 14.36 0.74 -6.00
C ILE A 611 13.31 1.81 -5.70
N ALA A 612 12.50 2.20 -6.68
CA ALA A 612 11.45 3.19 -6.46
C ALA A 612 10.43 2.70 -5.43
N ARG A 613 10.09 1.41 -5.44
CA ARG A 613 9.21 0.78 -4.43
C ARG A 613 9.81 0.80 -3.03
N GLU A 614 11.11 0.59 -2.91
CA GLU A 614 11.78 0.57 -1.60
C GLU A 614 11.86 1.98 -0.99
N ILE A 615 12.09 3.00 -1.80
CA ILE A 615 12.26 4.39 -1.35
C ILE A 615 10.91 5.08 -1.13
N ALA A 616 9.92 4.84 -2.00
CA ALA A 616 8.62 5.50 -1.92
C ALA A 616 7.85 5.12 -0.65
N ASP A 617 7.13 6.08 -0.09
CA ASP A 617 6.25 5.92 1.08
C ASP A 617 4.93 5.23 0.73
N VAL A 618 4.50 5.41 -0.52
CA VAL A 618 3.30 4.81 -1.10
C VAL A 618 3.64 4.22 -2.46
N THR A 619 3.15 3.03 -2.74
CA THR A 619 3.29 2.39 -4.05
C THR A 619 1.93 2.05 -4.63
N ILE A 620 1.75 2.36 -5.91
CA ILE A 620 0.54 2.07 -6.68
C ILE A 620 0.92 1.06 -7.77
N LYS A 621 0.29 -0.12 -7.74
CA LYS A 621 0.56 -1.21 -8.69
C LYS A 621 -0.37 -1.22 -9.89
N ALA A 622 -1.23 -0.23 -10.04
CA ALA A 622 -2.15 -0.12 -11.15
C ALA A 622 -1.54 0.62 -12.34
N ASP A 623 -2.07 0.33 -13.52
CA ASP A 623 -1.67 1.01 -14.77
C ASP A 623 -2.42 2.32 -15.00
N SER A 624 -3.20 2.79 -14.03
CA SER A 624 -4.02 4.00 -14.09
C SER A 624 -3.61 5.02 -13.03
N LEU A 625 -3.87 6.30 -13.30
CA LEU A 625 -3.68 7.39 -12.33
C LEU A 625 -4.91 7.59 -11.42
N GLU A 626 -6.01 6.91 -11.67
CA GLU A 626 -7.26 7.08 -10.92
C GLU A 626 -7.12 6.65 -9.46
N GLU A 627 -6.21 5.72 -9.17
CA GLU A 627 -5.87 5.31 -7.81
C GLU A 627 -5.31 6.44 -6.95
N LEU A 628 -4.70 7.47 -7.55
CA LEU A 628 -4.28 8.67 -6.82
C LEU A 628 -5.48 9.43 -6.25
N VAL A 629 -6.57 9.47 -7.00
CA VAL A 629 -7.82 10.11 -6.55
C VAL A 629 -8.43 9.32 -5.40
N ALA A 630 -8.49 7.99 -5.53
CA ALA A 630 -8.96 7.11 -4.47
C ALA A 630 -8.10 7.27 -3.20
N LEU A 631 -6.77 7.27 -3.34
CA LEU A 631 -5.82 7.46 -2.26
C LEU A 631 -6.03 8.80 -1.53
N LYS A 632 -6.15 9.90 -2.26
CA LYS A 632 -6.39 11.24 -1.67
C LYS A 632 -7.77 11.30 -1.00
N ALA A 633 -8.79 10.69 -1.58
CA ALA A 633 -10.14 10.63 -1.00
C ALA A 633 -10.14 9.83 0.31
N ILE A 634 -9.49 8.65 0.34
CA ILE A 634 -9.32 7.83 1.56
C ILE A 634 -8.60 8.63 2.64
N ALA A 635 -7.51 9.31 2.31
CA ALA A 635 -6.74 10.14 3.25
C ALA A 635 -7.61 11.27 3.86
N ASN A 636 -8.38 11.97 3.03
CA ASN A 636 -9.29 13.03 3.48
C ASN A 636 -10.41 12.47 4.39
N GLN A 637 -11.00 11.34 4.05
CA GLN A 637 -12.05 10.70 4.86
C GLN A 637 -11.50 10.14 6.17
N LEU A 638 -10.26 9.59 6.17
CA LEU A 638 -9.58 9.18 7.38
C LEU A 638 -9.44 10.35 8.35
N GLN A 639 -8.96 11.51 7.88
CA GLN A 639 -8.80 12.70 8.71
C GLN A 639 -10.15 13.20 9.28
N ARG A 640 -11.21 13.17 8.47
CA ARG A 640 -12.56 13.50 8.93
C ARG A 640 -13.06 12.53 10.00
N ARG A 641 -12.85 11.21 9.80
CA ARG A 641 -13.23 10.17 10.76
C ARG A 641 -12.49 10.31 12.08
N VAL A 642 -11.17 10.53 12.05
CA VAL A 642 -10.35 10.75 13.24
C VAL A 642 -10.85 11.97 14.02
N SER A 643 -11.10 13.08 13.35
CA SER A 643 -11.64 14.30 13.97
C SER A 643 -13.04 14.07 14.56
N ALA A 644 -13.92 13.41 13.84
CA ALA A 644 -15.28 13.10 14.32
C ALA A 644 -15.25 12.17 15.54
N ASN A 645 -14.41 11.14 15.53
CA ASN A 645 -14.22 10.26 16.68
C ASN A 645 -13.73 11.03 17.90
N TYR A 646 -12.73 11.90 17.72
CA TYR A 646 -12.20 12.75 18.80
C TYR A 646 -13.31 13.62 19.43
N HIS A 647 -14.06 14.35 18.64
CA HIS A 647 -15.12 15.21 19.13
C HIS A 647 -16.25 14.43 19.81
N PHE A 648 -16.60 13.25 19.25
CA PHE A 648 -17.60 12.39 19.88
C PHE A 648 -17.14 11.87 21.24
N VAL A 649 -15.91 11.34 21.35
CA VAL A 649 -15.37 10.84 22.61
C VAL A 649 -15.35 11.94 23.66
N LEU A 650 -14.88 13.13 23.27
CA LEU A 650 -14.79 14.27 24.21
C LEU A 650 -16.18 14.69 24.71
N SER A 651 -17.14 14.89 23.83
CA SER A 651 -18.48 15.35 24.21
C SER A 651 -19.27 14.28 24.98
N PHE A 652 -19.23 13.02 24.50
CA PHE A 652 -19.96 11.93 25.13
C PHE A 652 -19.45 11.63 26.54
N ASN A 653 -18.13 11.49 26.71
CA ASN A 653 -17.53 11.22 28.02
C ASN A 653 -17.68 12.39 28.98
N SER A 654 -17.56 13.64 28.51
CA SER A 654 -17.86 14.81 29.33
C SER A 654 -19.31 14.80 29.82
N THR A 655 -20.27 14.43 28.97
CA THR A 655 -21.67 14.30 29.37
C THR A 655 -21.86 13.21 30.42
N LEU A 656 -21.23 12.06 30.30
CA LEU A 656 -21.28 10.99 31.30
C LEU A 656 -20.72 11.45 32.65
N ILE A 657 -19.60 12.19 32.64
CA ILE A 657 -18.98 12.75 33.83
C ILE A 657 -19.95 13.71 34.53
N VAL A 658 -20.58 14.62 33.80
CA VAL A 658 -21.55 15.59 34.38
C VAL A 658 -22.76 14.86 34.97
N LEU A 659 -23.36 13.93 34.23
CA LEU A 659 -24.51 13.15 34.71
C LEU A 659 -24.16 12.29 35.92
N GLY A 660 -22.96 11.74 35.99
CA GLY A 660 -22.44 11.02 37.14
C GLY A 660 -22.24 11.92 38.38
N ALA A 661 -21.63 13.09 38.17
CA ALA A 661 -21.45 14.10 39.23
C ALA A 661 -22.79 14.62 39.79
N MET A 662 -23.79 14.80 38.95
CA MET A 662 -25.17 15.15 39.35
C MET A 662 -25.88 14.02 40.11
N GLY A 663 -25.35 12.77 40.02
CA GLY A 663 -25.95 11.58 40.64
C GLY A 663 -27.10 10.96 39.83
N ILE A 664 -27.25 11.36 38.57
CA ILE A 664 -28.24 10.79 37.64
C ILE A 664 -27.83 9.40 37.22
N LEU A 665 -26.52 9.20 36.93
CA LEU A 665 -25.94 7.93 36.57
C LEU A 665 -25.17 7.30 37.72
N GLN A 666 -25.34 6.01 37.93
CA GLN A 666 -24.54 5.20 38.84
C GLN A 666 -23.18 4.85 38.24
N PRO A 667 -22.14 4.60 39.06
CA PRO A 667 -20.78 4.28 38.57
C PRO A 667 -20.75 3.11 37.55
N ALA A 668 -21.46 2.03 37.86
CA ALA A 668 -21.53 0.87 36.97
C ALA A 668 -22.21 1.17 35.62
N THR A 669 -23.26 2.03 35.62
CA THR A 669 -23.95 2.45 34.39
C THR A 669 -23.06 3.39 33.57
N SER A 670 -22.35 4.32 34.21
CA SER A 670 -21.37 5.19 33.53
C SER A 670 -20.26 4.39 32.88
N ALA A 671 -19.67 3.41 33.57
CA ALA A 671 -18.66 2.51 33.03
C ALA A 671 -19.21 1.67 31.86
N MET A 672 -20.43 1.15 31.97
CA MET A 672 -21.05 0.37 30.90
C MET A 672 -21.29 1.23 29.64
N LEU A 673 -21.84 2.42 29.77
CA LEU A 673 -22.08 3.33 28.64
C LEU A 673 -20.77 3.78 27.99
N HIS A 674 -19.76 4.08 28.80
CA HIS A 674 -18.42 4.40 28.33
C HIS A 674 -17.83 3.27 27.50
N ASN A 675 -17.82 2.03 28.01
CA ASN A 675 -17.30 0.87 27.26
C ASN A 675 -18.10 0.57 26.00
N LEU A 676 -19.44 0.69 26.03
CA LEU A 676 -20.29 0.51 24.84
C LEU A 676 -19.97 1.56 23.78
N SER A 677 -19.76 2.83 24.16
CA SER A 677 -19.36 3.88 23.24
C SER A 677 -17.99 3.61 22.61
N THR A 678 -17.03 3.15 23.40
CA THR A 678 -15.68 2.76 22.94
C THR A 678 -15.75 1.64 21.89
N ILE A 679 -16.55 0.60 22.17
CA ILE A 679 -16.76 -0.51 21.21
C ILE A 679 -17.45 0.00 19.95
N GLY A 680 -18.51 0.81 20.09
CA GLY A 680 -19.25 1.36 18.96
C GLY A 680 -18.37 2.21 18.03
N ILE A 681 -17.53 3.09 18.58
CA ILE A 681 -16.58 3.90 17.81
C ILE A 681 -15.53 3.02 17.14
N SER A 682 -15.03 2.01 17.85
CA SER A 682 -14.02 1.08 17.33
C SER A 682 -14.55 0.29 16.15
N LEU A 683 -15.76 -0.27 16.27
CA LEU A 683 -16.42 -0.97 15.17
C LEU A 683 -16.67 -0.04 13.96
N LYS A 684 -17.14 1.20 14.22
CA LYS A 684 -17.28 2.21 13.16
C LYS A 684 -15.94 2.52 12.49
N SER A 685 -14.84 2.57 13.25
CA SER A 685 -13.50 2.84 12.73
C SER A 685 -12.97 1.74 11.82
N MET A 686 -13.49 0.51 11.94
CA MET A 686 -13.13 -0.63 11.08
C MET A 686 -13.90 -0.68 9.76
N THR A 687 -14.95 0.14 9.58
CA THR A 687 -15.71 0.18 8.32
C THR A 687 -14.95 0.93 7.23
N ASN A 688 -15.26 0.64 5.97
CA ASN A 688 -14.70 1.34 4.83
C ASN A 688 -14.95 2.85 4.92
N LEU A 689 -14.04 3.64 4.37
CA LEU A 689 -14.06 5.10 4.39
C LEU A 689 -14.82 5.66 3.19
N LEU A 690 -14.61 5.04 2.02
CA LEU A 690 -15.35 5.38 0.81
C LEU A 690 -16.65 4.56 0.78
N GLN A 691 -17.75 5.23 0.47
CA GLN A 691 -19.00 4.56 0.12
C GLN A 691 -18.98 4.26 -1.37
N GLU A 692 -19.56 3.15 -1.81
CA GLU A 692 -19.59 2.74 -3.23
C GLU A 692 -20.17 3.82 -4.16
N GLU A 693 -20.99 4.74 -3.65
CA GLU A 693 -21.55 5.88 -4.38
C GLU A 693 -20.63 7.12 -4.46
N SER A 694 -19.57 7.18 -3.67
CA SER A 694 -18.69 8.35 -3.56
C SER A 694 -17.39 8.25 -4.39
N VAL A 695 -17.17 7.12 -5.04
CA VAL A 695 -16.12 6.97 -6.05
C VAL A 695 -16.78 7.34 -7.39
N PRO A 696 -16.34 8.39 -8.09
CA PRO A 696 -16.74 8.60 -9.47
C PRO A 696 -16.46 7.28 -10.20
N GLN A 697 -17.44 6.77 -10.95
CA GLN A 697 -17.41 5.43 -11.55
C GLN A 697 -16.05 5.14 -12.17
N LEU A 698 -15.25 4.33 -11.46
CA LEU A 698 -13.95 3.79 -11.90
C LEU A 698 -14.14 2.69 -12.97
N ASN A 699 -15.37 2.56 -13.50
CA ASN A 699 -15.77 1.57 -14.51
C ASN A 699 -16.66 2.26 -15.56
N ALA A 700 -16.05 2.98 -16.48
CA ALA A 700 -16.69 3.31 -17.75
C ALA A 700 -15.64 3.27 -18.87
#